data_7c2cc190422144413e0f41502be90436
#
_entry.id   7c2cc190422144413e0f41502be90436
#
_cell.length_a   1.000
_cell.length_b   1.000
_cell.length_c   1.000
_cell.angle_alpha   90.00
_cell.angle_beta   90.00
_cell.angle_gamma   90.00
#
_symmetry.space_group_name_H-M   'P 1'
#
loop_
_entity.id
_entity.type
_entity.pdbx_description
1 polymer ?
#
loop_
_entity_poly.entity_id
_entity_poly.type
_entity_poly.pdbx_seq_one_letter_code
_entity_poly.pdbx_strand_id
1 'polypeptide(L)'
;MTASPNKPALNPDRQPVFLLDTMSFIFRAYHAMQRSRPMSTRSGLPTAATFVFVNMITKLRADFSPHYLAAVFDVSGAVFRDAKAQEIGVLRKWSSKDRAFVETTYEGYKAQRAAMPEDLARQLPYIRRALEVLHIPILEAIGFEADDVLGTLARQASEQDHEVFIVSGDKDMMQLVSEHVRVLNPQKDNLIIDPPKVIEILGVPPEQVIDVMALRGDTIDNIPGAPGIGDKGSVELIQQFGSVEAVLDAARDNPDSVKRKTYRESLQQNREAVLLSKELVTIDCRVPLDLNLEAMQTTEPNLEAARELFTELEFTSMLRDLAPSARRPSAELIDEPTAEQIAAFFTAARQHGFAFALDKDAKGAKPETAPETSESNAEVAEEESLPPMPSLLDMMNAADVADNPPSAPAPEFVGVSAIQPGEPELALRLQLTPDLQAMLEDAKLPKIVHDWKTALHRLAALGVTLRGPVADTMLLSYALNPTHTTQTLVDVVARSGQSVPASLPGAAHAIQTLLPTLRTQVEEQKLTSVYETIDLPLVPVLFGMEKAGVRINLGALDELSQRFGSEIQRVSEHIFSISGRRFNINSPKQLGEVLFTHMGLPKPLIYGKGKKISTAQDVLETLAEQHEIAQLVIEFRHLSKLKSNYVDALPLLVDKDSRVHTTFNAAATATGRLSSVNPNLQNIPIRTELGREIRAAFVAAPGFRLLSADYSQIELRLMAHFSEDPLLTDAYLHDRDIHTLTASEVFGVPAENMDKHVRARAKAVNFGIVYGISAFGLAAQLGIPQGEAKLYIERYFERYSGVRTFIDKTIEETRRTGSVRTLFGRMRPIPDIESRNSNQRGFAERTAINTPLQGTAADLIKLAMIAIDKKLAGQNLKTRMVLQVHDELLFEVPEEETEAVTELVKEAMENVIQLKIPIVADLSFGNNWRDMK
;
A
#
# COMPACT_ATOMS: atom_id res chain seq x y z
N MET A 1 -5.88 -20.82 -16.70
CA MET A 1 -4.89 -20.27 -17.63
C MET A 1 -5.62 -19.86 -18.91
N THR A 2 -6.09 -18.63 -19.00
CA THR A 2 -6.62 -18.03 -20.22
C THR A 2 -5.46 -17.35 -20.92
N ALA A 3 -5.13 -17.78 -22.12
CA ALA A 3 -4.07 -17.22 -22.93
C ALA A 3 -4.33 -15.72 -23.15
N SER A 4 -3.32 -14.89 -22.92
CA SER A 4 -3.33 -13.45 -23.26
C SER A 4 -3.60 -13.29 -24.76
N PRO A 5 -4.49 -12.43 -25.23
CA PRO A 5 -4.94 -12.37 -26.62
C PRO A 5 -3.90 -11.86 -27.63
N ASN A 6 -2.70 -11.48 -27.19
CA ASN A 6 -1.66 -10.89 -28.05
C ASN A 6 -0.32 -11.64 -28.02
N LYS A 7 -0.34 -12.96 -27.90
CA LYS A 7 0.91 -13.72 -28.04
C LYS A 7 1.24 -13.84 -29.53
N PRO A 8 2.38 -13.28 -30.05
CA PRO A 8 2.75 -13.46 -31.46
C PRO A 8 2.93 -14.95 -31.74
N ALA A 9 2.52 -15.38 -32.92
CA ALA A 9 2.97 -16.64 -33.46
C ALA A 9 4.46 -16.48 -33.82
N LEU A 10 5.33 -16.74 -32.85
CA LEU A 10 6.78 -16.78 -33.05
C LEU A 10 7.05 -17.93 -34.01
N ASN A 11 7.81 -17.65 -35.06
CA ASN A 11 8.25 -18.72 -35.97
C ASN A 11 9.23 -19.61 -35.20
N PRO A 12 8.94 -20.88 -34.94
CA PRO A 12 9.80 -21.73 -34.15
C PRO A 12 11.17 -22.00 -34.81
N ASP A 13 11.27 -21.75 -36.12
CA ASP A 13 12.52 -21.94 -36.86
C ASP A 13 13.45 -20.71 -36.79
N ARG A 14 12.95 -19.55 -36.33
CA ARG A 14 13.73 -18.29 -36.18
C ARG A 14 13.80 -17.92 -34.73
N GLN A 15 14.96 -18.10 -34.09
CA GLN A 15 15.21 -17.77 -32.70
C GLN A 15 15.12 -16.25 -32.48
N PRO A 16 14.12 -15.74 -31.76
CA PRO A 16 13.91 -14.30 -31.62
C PRO A 16 14.94 -13.64 -30.69
N VAL A 17 15.40 -12.45 -31.11
CA VAL A 17 16.31 -11.58 -30.37
C VAL A 17 15.51 -10.43 -29.74
N PHE A 18 15.58 -10.28 -28.42
CA PHE A 18 14.94 -9.18 -27.70
C PHE A 18 16.00 -8.17 -27.24
N LEU A 19 15.84 -6.93 -27.68
CA LEU A 19 16.71 -5.81 -27.32
C LEU A 19 15.92 -4.83 -26.47
N LEU A 20 16.30 -4.68 -25.21
CA LEU A 20 15.59 -3.86 -24.24
C LEU A 20 16.15 -2.43 -24.23
N ASP A 21 15.31 -1.45 -24.50
CA ASP A 21 15.56 -0.05 -24.19
C ASP A 21 15.44 0.15 -22.67
N THR A 22 16.56 0.00 -21.98
CA THR A 22 16.58 -0.13 -20.53
C THR A 22 16.22 1.18 -19.82
N MET A 23 16.68 2.33 -20.34
CA MET A 23 16.37 3.62 -19.70
C MET A 23 14.88 3.96 -19.81
N SER A 24 14.23 3.65 -20.92
CA SER A 24 12.77 3.80 -21.07
C SER A 24 12.02 2.95 -20.03
N PHE A 25 12.47 1.72 -19.75
CA PHE A 25 11.91 0.85 -18.73
C PHE A 25 12.14 1.38 -17.31
N ILE A 26 13.33 1.87 -17.02
CA ILE A 26 13.70 2.42 -15.70
C ILE A 26 12.88 3.67 -15.39
N PHE A 27 12.80 4.62 -16.29
CA PHE A 27 11.98 5.83 -16.10
C PHE A 27 10.50 5.49 -15.94
N ARG A 28 10.00 4.51 -16.69
CA ARG A 28 8.63 4.03 -16.53
C ARG A 28 8.41 3.42 -15.16
N ALA A 29 9.31 2.53 -14.73
CA ALA A 29 9.21 1.90 -13.41
C ALA A 29 9.21 2.95 -12.30
N TYR A 30 10.06 3.96 -12.43
CA TYR A 30 10.12 5.09 -11.51
C TYR A 30 8.80 5.89 -11.46
N HIS A 31 8.27 6.27 -12.61
CA HIS A 31 7.02 7.05 -12.67
C HIS A 31 5.77 6.24 -12.29
N ALA A 32 5.78 4.94 -12.50
CA ALA A 32 4.67 4.08 -12.08
C ALA A 32 4.49 4.10 -10.56
N MET A 33 5.59 4.22 -9.81
CA MET A 33 5.58 4.20 -8.34
C MET A 33 5.54 5.58 -7.68
N GLN A 34 5.76 6.67 -8.43
CA GLN A 34 5.61 8.03 -7.87
C GLN A 34 4.21 8.32 -7.32
N ARG A 35 3.19 7.56 -7.78
CA ARG A 35 1.79 7.67 -7.36
C ARG A 35 1.40 6.66 -6.29
N SER A 36 2.28 5.72 -5.97
CA SER A 36 2.08 4.67 -4.98
C SER A 36 2.93 4.94 -3.74
N ARG A 37 2.77 4.14 -2.68
CA ARG A 37 3.63 4.23 -1.49
C ARG A 37 5.11 4.18 -1.88
N PRO A 38 5.96 5.10 -1.41
CA PRO A 38 7.40 5.01 -1.62
C PRO A 38 7.90 3.69 -1.00
N MET A 39 8.59 2.89 -1.82
CA MET A 39 9.29 1.69 -1.35
C MET A 39 10.74 2.03 -1.08
N SER A 40 11.20 1.76 0.12
CA SER A 40 12.60 1.88 0.53
C SER A 40 12.96 0.75 1.48
N THR A 41 14.23 0.39 1.53
CA THR A 41 14.76 -0.50 2.59
C THR A 41 14.74 0.21 3.94
N ARG A 42 14.91 -0.54 5.01
CA ARG A 42 15.06 -0.01 6.39
C ARG A 42 16.21 0.98 6.53
N SER A 43 17.24 0.84 5.71
CA SER A 43 18.37 1.78 5.65
C SER A 43 18.07 3.05 4.85
N GLY A 44 16.84 3.22 4.32
CA GLY A 44 16.43 4.38 3.54
C GLY A 44 16.93 4.37 2.08
N LEU A 45 17.32 3.22 1.55
CA LEU A 45 17.62 3.07 0.14
C LEU A 45 16.30 3.02 -0.66
N PRO A 46 16.02 3.93 -1.59
CA PRO A 46 14.84 3.84 -2.44
C PRO A 46 14.93 2.60 -3.34
N THR A 47 13.85 1.83 -3.44
CA THR A 47 13.84 0.53 -4.13
C THR A 47 12.67 0.37 -5.10
N ALA A 48 11.76 1.32 -5.15
CA ALA A 48 10.52 1.24 -5.91
C ALA A 48 10.75 1.00 -7.42
N ALA A 49 11.65 1.76 -8.05
CA ALA A 49 11.95 1.61 -9.47
C ALA A 49 12.62 0.27 -9.76
N THR A 50 13.54 -0.16 -8.90
CA THR A 50 14.21 -1.47 -9.02
C THR A 50 13.21 -2.62 -8.91
N PHE A 51 12.28 -2.55 -7.94
CA PHE A 51 11.24 -3.56 -7.76
C PHE A 51 10.34 -3.72 -9.01
N VAL A 52 9.83 -2.60 -9.52
CA VAL A 52 8.97 -2.62 -10.72
C VAL A 52 9.76 -3.06 -11.94
N PHE A 53 11.00 -2.61 -12.09
CA PHE A 53 11.86 -3.00 -13.20
C PHE A 53 12.10 -4.51 -13.23
N VAL A 54 12.47 -5.12 -12.10
CA VAL A 54 12.69 -6.58 -12.02
C VAL A 54 11.40 -7.34 -12.34
N ASN A 55 10.25 -6.89 -11.81
CA ASN A 55 8.95 -7.51 -12.15
C ASN A 55 8.63 -7.42 -13.65
N MET A 56 8.92 -6.28 -14.28
CA MET A 56 8.70 -6.11 -15.73
C MET A 56 9.56 -7.06 -16.55
N ILE A 57 10.83 -7.23 -16.18
CA ILE A 57 11.76 -8.17 -16.85
C ILE A 57 11.33 -9.62 -16.64
N THR A 58 10.98 -9.99 -15.40
CA THR A 58 10.50 -11.34 -15.08
C THR A 58 9.23 -11.67 -15.90
N LYS A 59 8.31 -10.71 -15.99
CA LYS A 59 7.09 -10.86 -16.79
C LYS A 59 7.41 -10.99 -18.27
N LEU A 60 8.32 -10.18 -18.81
CA LEU A 60 8.76 -10.26 -20.21
C LEU A 60 9.31 -11.67 -20.54
N ARG A 61 10.17 -12.21 -19.65
CA ARG A 61 10.71 -13.56 -19.81
C ARG A 61 9.63 -14.64 -19.76
N ALA A 62 8.66 -14.50 -18.86
CA ALA A 62 7.55 -15.44 -18.71
C ALA A 62 6.57 -15.39 -19.91
N ASP A 63 6.23 -14.19 -20.41
CA ASP A 63 5.27 -13.99 -21.48
C ASP A 63 5.82 -14.42 -22.85
N PHE A 64 7.09 -14.12 -23.14
CA PHE A 64 7.67 -14.28 -24.48
C PHE A 64 8.74 -15.38 -24.58
N SER A 65 9.30 -15.85 -23.47
CA SER A 65 10.36 -16.86 -23.43
C SER A 65 11.49 -16.57 -24.44
N PRO A 66 12.12 -15.36 -24.37
CA PRO A 66 13.10 -14.93 -25.36
C PRO A 66 14.30 -15.90 -25.43
N HIS A 67 14.75 -16.26 -26.64
CA HIS A 67 15.93 -17.09 -26.80
C HIS A 67 17.21 -16.27 -26.58
N TYR A 68 17.23 -15.06 -27.09
CA TYR A 68 18.29 -14.07 -26.89
C TYR A 68 17.70 -12.79 -26.28
N LEU A 69 18.32 -12.28 -25.24
CA LEU A 69 17.89 -11.06 -24.53
C LEU A 69 19.09 -10.23 -24.11
N ALA A 70 19.08 -8.93 -24.42
CA ALA A 70 20.09 -7.99 -23.94
C ALA A 70 19.44 -6.68 -23.48
N ALA A 71 20.06 -6.03 -22.50
CA ALA A 71 19.68 -4.71 -21.98
C ALA A 71 20.64 -3.64 -22.52
N VAL A 72 20.12 -2.65 -23.20
CA VAL A 72 20.91 -1.55 -23.77
C VAL A 72 20.76 -0.31 -22.90
N PHE A 73 21.90 0.29 -22.51
CA PHE A 73 21.95 1.49 -21.67
C PHE A 73 22.56 2.68 -22.42
N ASP A 74 22.09 3.86 -22.06
CA ASP A 74 22.78 5.10 -22.40
C ASP A 74 24.04 5.26 -21.55
N VAL A 75 25.13 5.71 -22.18
CA VAL A 75 26.37 6.08 -21.51
C VAL A 75 26.37 7.58 -21.25
N SER A 76 26.76 7.98 -20.06
CA SER A 76 26.92 9.40 -19.72
C SER A 76 28.10 10.01 -20.49
N GLY A 77 27.87 11.12 -21.18
CA GLY A 77 28.89 11.83 -21.92
C GLY A 77 28.34 12.54 -23.16
N ALA A 78 29.18 13.31 -23.84
CA ALA A 78 28.80 13.96 -25.09
C ALA A 78 28.64 12.92 -26.21
N VAL A 79 27.56 13.04 -26.97
CA VAL A 79 27.27 12.22 -28.14
C VAL A 79 27.53 13.03 -29.43
N PHE A 80 27.67 12.34 -30.57
CA PHE A 80 27.92 13.04 -31.83
C PHE A 80 26.82 14.04 -32.19
N ARG A 81 25.59 13.82 -31.75
CA ARG A 81 24.45 14.72 -31.90
C ARG A 81 24.64 16.07 -31.22
N ASP A 82 25.41 16.13 -30.14
CA ASP A 82 25.70 17.42 -29.45
C ASP A 82 26.52 18.34 -30.34
N ALA A 83 27.49 17.78 -31.06
CA ALA A 83 28.30 18.58 -31.99
C ALA A 83 27.48 19.02 -33.21
N LYS A 84 26.66 18.11 -33.76
CA LYS A 84 25.78 18.40 -34.89
C LYS A 84 24.72 19.45 -34.56
N ALA A 85 24.16 19.41 -33.36
CA ALA A 85 23.15 20.37 -32.92
C ALA A 85 23.68 21.78 -32.86
N GLN A 86 24.98 22.00 -32.63
CA GLN A 86 25.61 23.34 -32.63
C GLN A 86 25.62 23.99 -34.03
N GLU A 87 25.50 23.21 -35.11
CA GLU A 87 25.43 23.72 -36.47
C GLU A 87 24.10 24.45 -36.77
N ILE A 88 23.03 24.23 -35.97
CA ILE A 88 21.71 24.84 -36.20
C ILE A 88 21.73 26.38 -35.96
N GLY A 89 22.45 26.83 -34.96
CA GLY A 89 22.68 28.28 -34.68
C GLY A 89 21.38 29.03 -34.36
N VAL A 90 20.67 29.51 -35.37
CA VAL A 90 19.48 30.37 -35.24
C VAL A 90 18.26 29.72 -35.95
N LEU A 91 17.13 29.79 -35.25
CA LEU A 91 15.83 29.35 -35.76
C LEU A 91 14.92 30.55 -36.00
N ARG A 92 14.06 30.48 -36.99
CA ARG A 92 13.04 31.49 -37.28
C ARG A 92 11.65 30.94 -36.93
N LYS A 93 11.09 31.40 -35.79
CA LYS A 93 9.77 31.01 -35.30
C LYS A 93 8.74 32.11 -35.57
N TRP A 94 7.50 31.68 -35.95
CA TRP A 94 6.41 32.63 -36.11
C TRP A 94 5.98 33.21 -34.78
N SER A 95 6.03 34.54 -34.66
CA SER A 95 5.53 35.29 -33.51
C SER A 95 4.10 35.77 -33.81
N SER A 96 3.14 35.31 -33.03
CA SER A 96 1.73 35.80 -33.13
C SER A 96 1.62 37.28 -32.75
N LYS A 97 2.52 37.80 -31.90
CA LYS A 97 2.55 39.16 -31.43
C LYS A 97 3.05 40.09 -32.52
N ASP A 98 4.13 39.69 -33.16
CA ASP A 98 4.80 40.53 -34.16
C ASP A 98 4.28 40.29 -35.59
N ARG A 99 3.46 39.23 -35.78
CA ARG A 99 2.96 38.74 -37.07
C ARG A 99 4.08 38.53 -38.10
N ALA A 100 5.23 38.11 -37.63
CA ALA A 100 6.44 37.89 -38.44
C ALA A 100 7.23 36.70 -37.89
N PHE A 101 8.17 36.20 -38.71
CA PHE A 101 9.17 35.24 -38.22
C PHE A 101 10.25 35.98 -37.44
N VAL A 102 10.48 35.58 -36.18
CA VAL A 102 11.46 36.13 -35.26
C VAL A 102 12.60 35.15 -35.06
N GLU A 103 13.81 35.63 -35.09
CA GLU A 103 15.02 34.84 -34.83
C GLU A 103 15.11 34.46 -33.34
N THR A 104 15.36 33.17 -33.06
CA THR A 104 15.62 32.66 -31.74
C THR A 104 16.88 31.81 -31.75
N THR A 105 17.75 31.98 -30.78
CA THR A 105 18.94 31.12 -30.63
C THR A 105 18.52 29.72 -30.25
N TYR A 106 19.13 28.74 -30.86
CA TYR A 106 18.93 27.32 -30.52
C TYR A 106 19.78 26.96 -29.30
N GLU A 107 19.15 26.38 -28.28
CA GLU A 107 19.80 26.10 -26.97
C GLU A 107 20.62 24.79 -26.96
N GLY A 108 20.55 23.99 -28.02
CA GLY A 108 21.27 22.72 -28.17
C GLY A 108 20.40 21.47 -28.00
N TYR A 109 20.96 20.33 -28.34
CA TYR A 109 20.32 19.02 -28.25
C TYR A 109 20.08 18.65 -26.79
N LYS A 110 18.89 18.14 -26.46
CA LYS A 110 18.48 17.73 -25.10
C LYS A 110 18.65 18.79 -24.00
N ALA A 111 18.87 20.09 -24.36
CA ALA A 111 19.12 21.18 -23.40
C ALA A 111 17.98 21.36 -22.36
N GLN A 112 16.78 20.92 -22.69
CA GLN A 112 15.59 21.05 -21.81
C GLN A 112 15.30 19.79 -20.98
N ARG A 113 16.09 18.72 -21.10
CA ARG A 113 15.91 17.54 -20.27
C ARG A 113 16.22 17.83 -18.80
N ALA A 114 15.27 17.48 -17.93
CA ALA A 114 15.50 17.54 -16.49
C ALA A 114 16.60 16.56 -16.05
N ALA A 115 17.41 16.94 -15.10
CA ALA A 115 18.40 16.03 -14.50
C ALA A 115 17.69 14.81 -13.90
N MET A 116 18.37 13.66 -13.93
CA MET A 116 17.87 12.42 -13.32
C MET A 116 17.60 12.64 -11.83
N PRO A 117 16.41 12.26 -11.31
CA PRO A 117 16.12 12.32 -9.88
C PRO A 117 17.16 11.56 -9.05
N GLU A 118 17.59 12.13 -7.94
CA GLU A 118 18.66 11.57 -7.10
C GLU A 118 18.30 10.21 -6.52
N ASP A 119 17.03 10.03 -6.14
CA ASP A 119 16.49 8.77 -5.64
C ASP A 119 16.47 7.68 -6.72
N LEU A 120 16.30 8.03 -8.00
CA LEU A 120 16.45 7.10 -9.12
C LEU A 120 17.93 6.78 -9.38
N ALA A 121 18.80 7.79 -9.37
CA ALA A 121 20.23 7.61 -9.58
C ALA A 121 20.84 6.61 -8.57
N ARG A 122 20.37 6.62 -7.31
CA ARG A 122 20.78 5.66 -6.27
C ARG A 122 20.32 4.24 -6.55
N GLN A 123 19.31 4.02 -7.37
CA GLN A 123 18.78 2.69 -7.71
C GLN A 123 19.47 2.08 -8.94
N LEU A 124 20.11 2.86 -9.81
CA LEU A 124 20.75 2.35 -11.03
C LEU A 124 21.77 1.23 -10.78
N PRO A 125 22.66 1.32 -9.76
CA PRO A 125 23.60 0.21 -9.47
C PRO A 125 22.89 -1.10 -9.14
N TYR A 126 21.76 -1.03 -8.44
CA TYR A 126 20.97 -2.22 -8.08
C TYR A 126 20.20 -2.79 -9.27
N ILE A 127 19.73 -1.93 -10.19
CA ILE A 127 19.13 -2.38 -11.45
C ILE A 127 20.16 -3.10 -12.33
N ARG A 128 21.40 -2.59 -12.39
CA ARG A 128 22.51 -3.28 -13.10
C ARG A 128 22.82 -4.62 -12.46
N ARG A 129 22.97 -4.70 -11.13
CA ARG A 129 23.15 -5.97 -10.41
C ARG A 129 21.98 -6.94 -10.64
N ALA A 130 20.75 -6.46 -10.74
CA ALA A 130 19.59 -7.30 -11.05
C ALA A 130 19.69 -7.92 -12.44
N LEU A 131 20.12 -7.17 -13.45
CA LEU A 131 20.37 -7.70 -14.79
C LEU A 131 21.49 -8.76 -14.81
N GLU A 132 22.59 -8.49 -14.10
CA GLU A 132 23.72 -9.44 -13.96
C GLU A 132 23.26 -10.76 -13.31
N VAL A 133 22.49 -10.66 -12.22
CA VAL A 133 21.91 -11.80 -11.50
C VAL A 133 20.92 -12.60 -12.35
N LEU A 134 20.20 -11.91 -13.24
CA LEU A 134 19.28 -12.51 -14.19
C LEU A 134 19.97 -13.02 -15.46
N HIS A 135 21.32 -12.94 -15.53
CA HIS A 135 22.14 -13.29 -16.70
C HIS A 135 21.67 -12.57 -17.97
N ILE A 136 21.37 -11.27 -17.86
CA ILE A 136 21.02 -10.42 -18.99
C ILE A 136 22.22 -9.48 -19.26
N PRO A 137 22.92 -9.60 -20.39
CA PRO A 137 24.06 -8.76 -20.70
C PRO A 137 23.65 -7.32 -20.87
N ILE A 138 24.49 -6.41 -20.35
CA ILE A 138 24.35 -4.97 -20.48
C ILE A 138 25.23 -4.53 -21.65
N LEU A 139 24.62 -3.88 -22.64
CA LEU A 139 25.30 -3.37 -23.81
C LEU A 139 25.25 -1.84 -23.82
N GLU A 140 26.40 -1.24 -24.10
CA GLU A 140 26.56 0.22 -24.15
C GLU A 140 27.72 0.60 -25.05
N ALA A 141 27.67 1.77 -25.70
CA ALA A 141 28.72 2.26 -26.57
C ALA A 141 29.05 3.73 -26.27
N ILE A 142 30.31 4.02 -25.99
CA ILE A 142 30.76 5.39 -25.65
C ILE A 142 30.62 6.31 -26.87
N GLY A 143 29.97 7.46 -26.69
CA GLY A 143 29.76 8.47 -27.74
C GLY A 143 28.50 8.23 -28.59
N PHE A 144 27.73 7.18 -28.32
CA PHE A 144 26.47 6.85 -28.99
C PHE A 144 25.35 6.72 -27.95
N GLU A 145 24.11 6.90 -28.39
CA GLU A 145 22.92 6.71 -27.56
C GLU A 145 22.45 5.25 -27.61
N ALA A 146 21.65 4.85 -26.63
CA ALA A 146 21.06 3.51 -26.58
C ALA A 146 20.29 3.17 -27.85
N ASP A 147 19.63 4.16 -28.45
CA ASP A 147 18.86 4.02 -29.70
C ASP A 147 19.76 3.61 -30.86
N ASP A 148 20.97 4.17 -30.97
CA ASP A 148 21.94 3.83 -32.01
C ASP A 148 22.47 2.39 -31.83
N VAL A 149 22.70 2.00 -30.60
CA VAL A 149 23.09 0.62 -30.24
C VAL A 149 21.97 -0.35 -30.59
N LEU A 150 20.73 -0.05 -30.21
CA LEU A 150 19.54 -0.84 -30.54
C LEU A 150 19.37 -1.00 -32.04
N GLY A 151 19.47 0.10 -32.84
CA GLY A 151 19.36 0.08 -34.29
C GLY A 151 20.47 -0.74 -34.94
N THR A 152 21.70 -0.60 -34.45
CA THR A 152 22.86 -1.36 -34.98
C THR A 152 22.71 -2.86 -34.75
N LEU A 153 22.37 -3.27 -33.52
CA LEU A 153 22.18 -4.68 -33.18
C LEU A 153 20.95 -5.28 -33.89
N ALA A 154 19.88 -4.52 -34.02
CA ALA A 154 18.69 -4.97 -34.75
C ALA A 154 19.00 -5.21 -36.21
N ARG A 155 19.76 -4.31 -36.83
CA ARG A 155 20.22 -4.51 -38.23
C ARG A 155 21.09 -5.75 -38.36
N GLN A 156 22.13 -5.91 -37.52
CA GLN A 156 23.03 -7.06 -37.57
C GLN A 156 22.32 -8.40 -37.33
N ALA A 157 21.37 -8.44 -36.42
CA ALA A 157 20.55 -9.63 -36.14
C ALA A 157 19.62 -9.96 -37.33
N SER A 158 18.99 -8.93 -37.91
CA SER A 158 18.15 -9.08 -39.12
C SER A 158 18.93 -9.57 -40.33
N GLU A 159 20.17 -9.10 -40.52
CA GLU A 159 21.07 -9.58 -41.57
C GLU A 159 21.48 -11.06 -41.40
N GLN A 160 21.36 -11.60 -40.17
CA GLN A 160 21.55 -13.02 -39.83
C GLN A 160 20.24 -13.83 -39.82
N ASP A 161 19.15 -13.30 -40.40
CA ASP A 161 17.84 -13.93 -40.51
C ASP A 161 17.11 -14.18 -39.18
N HIS A 162 17.45 -13.41 -38.08
CA HIS A 162 16.73 -13.46 -36.83
C HIS A 162 15.52 -12.53 -36.84
N GLU A 163 14.45 -12.92 -36.14
CA GLU A 163 13.38 -12.00 -35.76
C GLU A 163 13.84 -11.14 -34.56
N VAL A 164 13.68 -9.83 -34.70
CA VAL A 164 14.12 -8.88 -33.65
C VAL A 164 12.94 -8.16 -33.06
N PHE A 165 12.87 -8.13 -31.74
CA PHE A 165 11.92 -7.33 -30.96
C PHE A 165 12.67 -6.25 -30.18
N ILE A 166 12.54 -4.99 -30.63
CA ILE A 166 13.00 -3.83 -29.82
C ILE A 166 11.93 -3.55 -28.79
N VAL A 167 12.25 -3.77 -27.51
CA VAL A 167 11.31 -3.59 -26.40
C VAL A 167 11.41 -2.17 -25.88
N SER A 168 10.57 -1.29 -26.41
CA SER A 168 10.55 0.14 -26.06
C SER A 168 9.15 0.73 -26.13
N GLY A 169 8.91 1.78 -25.34
CA GLY A 169 7.73 2.63 -25.45
C GLY A 169 7.93 3.82 -26.37
N ASP A 170 9.14 4.03 -26.86
CA ASP A 170 9.50 5.18 -27.68
C ASP A 170 8.97 5.03 -29.11
N LYS A 171 8.40 6.11 -29.64
CA LYS A 171 7.89 6.15 -31.02
C LYS A 171 8.99 6.25 -32.05
N ASP A 172 10.16 6.72 -31.66
CA ASP A 172 11.27 6.93 -32.54
C ASP A 172 11.85 5.61 -33.04
N MET A 173 11.69 4.53 -32.26
CA MET A 173 12.00 3.16 -32.68
C MET A 173 11.20 2.67 -33.87
N MET A 174 10.09 3.32 -34.24
CA MET A 174 9.27 2.92 -35.39
C MET A 174 10.00 3.12 -36.72
N GLN A 175 11.06 3.93 -36.77
CA GLN A 175 11.91 4.07 -37.96
C GLN A 175 12.73 2.82 -38.26
N LEU A 176 12.93 1.94 -37.26
CA LEU A 176 13.70 0.71 -37.38
C LEU A 176 12.84 -0.51 -37.76
N VAL A 177 11.51 -0.33 -37.79
CA VAL A 177 10.57 -1.43 -38.09
C VAL A 177 10.73 -1.89 -39.51
N SER A 178 10.85 -3.21 -39.72
CA SER A 178 10.99 -3.85 -41.03
C SER A 178 10.28 -5.20 -41.04
N GLU A 179 10.53 -6.01 -42.06
CA GLU A 179 10.01 -7.38 -42.16
C GLU A 179 10.50 -8.26 -40.98
N HIS A 180 11.76 -8.04 -40.53
CA HIS A 180 12.41 -8.82 -39.48
C HIS A 180 12.48 -8.09 -38.15
N VAL A 181 12.30 -6.77 -38.09
CA VAL A 181 12.40 -5.95 -36.89
C VAL A 181 11.04 -5.41 -36.52
N ARG A 182 10.61 -5.66 -35.28
CA ARG A 182 9.35 -5.18 -34.70
C ARG A 182 9.61 -4.45 -33.42
N VAL A 183 8.75 -3.51 -33.06
CA VAL A 183 8.77 -2.85 -31.74
C VAL A 183 7.71 -3.50 -30.85
N LEU A 184 8.12 -3.97 -29.68
CA LEU A 184 7.23 -4.46 -28.65
C LEU A 184 7.02 -3.33 -27.60
N ASN A 185 5.78 -2.83 -27.52
CA ASN A 185 5.44 -1.77 -26.58
C ASN A 185 4.74 -2.34 -25.35
N PRO A 186 5.43 -2.51 -24.21
CA PRO A 186 4.85 -3.04 -22.98
C PRO A 186 3.92 -2.06 -22.27
N GLN A 187 3.88 -0.79 -22.70
CA GLN A 187 2.96 0.21 -22.13
C GLN A 187 1.54 0.08 -22.67
N LYS A 188 1.39 -0.59 -23.83
CA LYS A 188 0.10 -0.79 -24.49
C LYS A 188 -0.23 -2.29 -24.55
N ASP A 189 -0.22 -2.93 -23.41
CA ASP A 189 -0.59 -4.34 -23.27
C ASP A 189 0.20 -5.27 -24.19
N ASN A 190 1.53 -5.09 -24.21
CA ASN A 190 2.47 -5.81 -25.07
C ASN A 190 2.15 -5.69 -26.58
N LEU A 191 1.72 -4.50 -27.01
CA LEU A 191 1.42 -4.22 -28.41
C LEU A 191 2.66 -4.42 -29.29
N ILE A 192 2.55 -5.29 -30.27
CA ILE A 192 3.57 -5.48 -31.31
C ILE A 192 3.31 -4.52 -32.45
N ILE A 193 4.32 -3.79 -32.85
CA ILE A 193 4.29 -2.80 -33.91
C ILE A 193 5.12 -3.33 -35.06
N ASP A 194 4.45 -3.77 -36.09
CA ASP A 194 4.97 -4.20 -37.39
C ASP A 194 4.75 -3.10 -38.46
N PRO A 195 5.22 -3.24 -39.70
CA PRO A 195 5.05 -2.20 -40.72
C PRO A 195 3.60 -1.75 -40.93
N PRO A 196 2.57 -2.61 -41.03
CA PRO A 196 1.18 -2.18 -41.09
C PRO A 196 0.75 -1.35 -39.88
N LYS A 197 1.23 -1.70 -38.71
CA LYS A 197 0.88 -0.99 -37.46
C LYS A 197 1.57 0.38 -37.36
N VAL A 198 2.76 0.54 -37.92
CA VAL A 198 3.41 1.86 -38.06
C VAL A 198 2.53 2.79 -38.90
N ILE A 199 2.01 2.30 -40.05
CA ILE A 199 1.12 3.08 -40.93
C ILE A 199 -0.17 3.46 -40.18
N GLU A 200 -0.76 2.55 -39.41
CA GLU A 200 -1.95 2.84 -38.59
C GLU A 200 -1.69 3.91 -37.50
N ILE A 201 -0.52 3.87 -36.88
CA ILE A 201 -0.17 4.77 -35.76
C ILE A 201 0.31 6.13 -36.23
N LEU A 202 1.19 6.17 -37.26
CA LEU A 202 1.88 7.37 -37.70
C LEU A 202 1.36 7.90 -39.03
N GLY A 203 0.60 7.14 -39.81
CA GLY A 203 0.06 7.53 -41.09
C GLY A 203 1.05 7.41 -42.27
N VAL A 204 2.27 6.93 -42.03
CA VAL A 204 3.32 6.72 -43.04
C VAL A 204 4.00 5.37 -42.80
N PRO A 205 4.62 4.78 -43.85
CA PRO A 205 5.40 3.56 -43.68
C PRO A 205 6.72 3.82 -42.93
N PRO A 206 7.39 2.78 -42.38
CA PRO A 206 8.58 2.92 -41.56
C PRO A 206 9.68 3.78 -42.22
N GLU A 207 9.90 3.66 -43.51
CA GLU A 207 10.92 4.36 -44.28
C GLU A 207 10.71 5.88 -44.32
N GLN A 208 9.49 6.35 -44.05
CA GLN A 208 9.13 7.77 -44.03
C GLN A 208 9.01 8.34 -42.59
N VAL A 209 9.21 7.55 -41.56
CA VAL A 209 9.12 8.00 -40.17
C VAL A 209 10.13 9.09 -39.85
N ILE A 210 11.38 8.92 -40.34
CA ILE A 210 12.46 9.91 -40.19
C ILE A 210 12.05 11.25 -40.80
N ASP A 211 11.43 11.24 -41.98
CA ASP A 211 11.02 12.45 -42.72
C ASP A 211 9.90 13.20 -41.97
N VAL A 212 8.93 12.45 -41.41
CA VAL A 212 7.87 13.02 -40.60
C VAL A 212 8.45 13.64 -39.31
N MET A 213 9.39 12.95 -38.66
CA MET A 213 10.06 13.44 -37.44
C MET A 213 10.90 14.68 -37.75
N ALA A 214 11.62 14.70 -38.85
CA ALA A 214 12.43 15.84 -39.30
C ALA A 214 11.60 17.12 -39.48
N LEU A 215 10.39 17.00 -40.02
CA LEU A 215 9.47 18.14 -40.19
C LEU A 215 8.78 18.53 -38.89
N ARG A 216 8.36 17.57 -38.08
CA ARG A 216 7.65 17.80 -36.81
C ARG A 216 8.55 18.35 -35.74
N GLY A 217 9.81 17.88 -35.69
CA GLY A 217 10.72 18.10 -34.58
C GLY A 217 10.36 17.24 -33.36
N ASP A 218 11.14 17.37 -32.30
CA ASP A 218 10.89 16.78 -30.99
C ASP A 218 11.14 17.81 -29.86
N THR A 219 10.11 18.05 -29.06
CA THR A 219 10.19 19.00 -27.94
C THR A 219 10.91 18.42 -26.73
N ILE A 220 10.97 17.08 -26.59
CA ILE A 220 11.64 16.41 -25.46
C ILE A 220 13.15 16.49 -25.67
N ASP A 221 13.59 16.19 -26.89
CA ASP A 221 15.00 16.23 -27.28
C ASP A 221 15.45 17.57 -27.85
N ASN A 222 14.54 18.54 -27.82
CA ASN A 222 14.78 19.90 -28.32
C ASN A 222 15.20 19.92 -29.80
N ILE A 223 14.64 19.03 -30.61
CA ILE A 223 14.86 19.01 -32.08
C ILE A 223 13.86 19.97 -32.72
N PRO A 224 14.34 20.98 -33.50
CA PRO A 224 13.48 22.10 -33.89
C PRO A 224 12.41 21.77 -34.93
N GLY A 225 12.70 20.91 -35.88
CA GLY A 225 11.84 20.64 -37.02
C GLY A 225 11.56 21.91 -37.84
N ALA A 226 10.42 21.92 -38.56
CA ALA A 226 9.87 23.08 -39.24
C ALA A 226 8.88 23.82 -38.33
N PRO A 227 9.25 25.01 -37.78
CA PRO A 227 8.40 25.70 -36.78
C PRO A 227 6.97 25.95 -37.32
N GLY A 228 5.96 25.47 -36.55
CA GLY A 228 4.55 25.59 -36.88
C GLY A 228 3.97 24.41 -37.69
N ILE A 229 4.78 23.42 -38.06
CA ILE A 229 4.34 22.15 -38.62
C ILE A 229 4.32 21.09 -37.52
N GLY A 230 3.14 20.68 -37.12
CA GLY A 230 2.94 19.62 -36.09
C GLY A 230 2.59 18.27 -36.71
N ASP A 231 2.19 17.30 -35.86
CA ASP A 231 1.91 15.89 -36.25
C ASP A 231 1.10 15.74 -37.55
N LYS A 232 -0.06 16.40 -37.65
CA LYS A 232 -0.91 16.26 -38.85
C LYS A 232 -0.28 16.87 -40.08
N GLY A 233 0.37 18.03 -39.95
CA GLY A 233 0.95 18.72 -41.07
C GLY A 233 2.17 18.03 -41.66
N SER A 234 3.02 17.46 -40.81
CA SER A 234 4.19 16.67 -41.23
C SER A 234 3.77 15.41 -42.03
N VAL A 235 2.79 14.67 -41.50
CA VAL A 235 2.25 13.48 -42.19
C VAL A 235 1.62 13.84 -43.53
N GLU A 236 0.75 14.87 -43.59
CA GLU A 236 0.12 15.34 -44.83
C GLU A 236 1.18 15.71 -45.90
N LEU A 237 2.25 16.41 -45.50
CA LEU A 237 3.30 16.82 -46.42
C LEU A 237 4.12 15.62 -46.92
N ILE A 238 4.50 14.69 -46.05
CA ILE A 238 5.27 13.51 -46.46
C ILE A 238 4.43 12.56 -47.35
N GLN A 239 3.16 12.37 -47.01
CA GLN A 239 2.27 11.59 -47.89
C GLN A 239 2.11 12.24 -49.27
N GLN A 240 2.12 13.58 -49.36
CA GLN A 240 2.00 14.31 -50.63
C GLN A 240 3.28 14.33 -51.45
N PHE A 241 4.44 14.49 -50.83
CA PHE A 241 5.71 14.76 -51.53
C PHE A 241 6.72 13.59 -51.42
N GLY A 242 6.55 12.66 -50.52
CA GLY A 242 7.34 11.45 -50.39
C GLY A 242 8.51 11.56 -49.41
N SER A 243 9.26 12.67 -49.40
CA SER A 243 10.39 12.89 -48.46
C SER A 243 10.51 14.34 -48.03
N VAL A 244 11.29 14.61 -46.99
CA VAL A 244 11.52 15.96 -46.47
C VAL A 244 12.25 16.84 -47.48
N GLU A 245 13.19 16.26 -48.26
CA GLU A 245 13.92 16.96 -49.33
C GLU A 245 12.93 17.41 -50.40
N ALA A 246 12.03 16.54 -50.83
CA ALA A 246 11.02 16.87 -51.82
C ALA A 246 10.04 17.94 -51.32
N VAL A 247 9.66 17.91 -50.03
CA VAL A 247 8.86 18.97 -49.42
C VAL A 247 9.57 20.30 -49.43
N LEU A 248 10.85 20.33 -49.06
CA LEU A 248 11.67 21.54 -49.03
C LEU A 248 11.93 22.10 -50.43
N ASP A 249 12.16 21.23 -51.42
CA ASP A 249 12.33 21.64 -52.81
C ASP A 249 11.02 22.16 -53.41
N ALA A 250 9.90 21.49 -53.15
CA ALA A 250 8.59 21.97 -53.55
C ALA A 250 8.25 23.35 -52.95
N ALA A 251 8.59 23.56 -51.65
CA ALA A 251 8.38 24.87 -51.04
C ALA A 251 9.26 25.99 -51.64
N ARG A 252 10.45 25.64 -52.21
CA ARG A 252 11.34 26.58 -52.90
C ARG A 252 10.94 26.82 -54.34
N ASP A 253 10.78 25.72 -55.11
CA ASP A 253 10.69 25.79 -56.57
C ASP A 253 9.25 25.89 -57.09
N ASN A 254 8.28 25.32 -56.36
CA ASN A 254 6.85 25.40 -56.63
C ASN A 254 6.04 25.71 -55.37
N PRO A 255 6.17 26.96 -54.85
CA PRO A 255 5.59 27.31 -53.57
C PRO A 255 4.07 27.09 -53.43
N ASP A 256 3.33 27.18 -54.50
CA ASP A 256 1.87 27.01 -54.52
C ASP A 256 1.43 25.54 -54.31
N SER A 257 2.35 24.60 -54.48
CA SER A 257 2.10 23.18 -54.18
C SER A 257 1.94 22.90 -52.67
N VAL A 258 2.53 23.79 -51.82
CA VAL A 258 2.33 23.74 -50.38
C VAL A 258 1.18 24.70 -50.00
N LYS A 259 -0.03 24.15 -49.87
CA LYS A 259 -1.29 24.91 -49.72
C LYS A 259 -1.31 25.93 -48.58
N ARG A 260 -0.72 25.60 -47.43
CA ARG A 260 -0.72 26.47 -46.24
C ARG A 260 0.42 27.47 -46.31
N LYS A 261 0.13 28.76 -46.40
CA LYS A 261 1.13 29.84 -46.46
C LYS A 261 2.15 29.79 -45.30
N THR A 262 1.70 29.54 -44.08
CA THR A 262 2.59 29.46 -42.90
C THR A 262 3.56 28.27 -42.97
N TYR A 263 3.15 27.14 -43.56
CA TYR A 263 4.03 25.99 -43.75
C TYR A 263 5.09 26.30 -44.81
N ARG A 264 4.66 26.86 -45.92
CA ARG A 264 5.53 27.26 -47.01
C ARG A 264 6.62 28.22 -46.54
N GLU A 265 6.26 29.29 -45.84
CA GLU A 265 7.19 30.28 -45.30
C GLU A 265 8.14 29.65 -44.27
N SER A 266 7.65 28.78 -43.39
CA SER A 266 8.47 28.06 -42.42
C SER A 266 9.53 27.19 -43.10
N LEU A 267 9.12 26.40 -44.10
CA LEU A 267 10.01 25.51 -44.85
C LEU A 267 11.09 26.29 -45.63
N GLN A 268 10.70 27.41 -46.23
CA GLN A 268 11.66 28.27 -46.95
C GLN A 268 12.70 28.89 -46.05
N GLN A 269 12.29 29.33 -44.84
CA GLN A 269 13.15 30.06 -43.91
C GLN A 269 14.04 29.18 -43.02
N ASN A 270 13.61 27.91 -42.84
CA ASN A 270 14.29 27.00 -41.93
C ASN A 270 14.80 25.73 -42.62
N ARG A 271 15.07 25.78 -43.90
CA ARG A 271 15.52 24.63 -44.71
C ARG A 271 16.69 23.86 -44.06
N GLU A 272 17.74 24.58 -43.73
CA GLU A 272 18.95 23.99 -43.13
C GLU A 272 18.66 23.35 -41.75
N ALA A 273 17.88 24.03 -40.91
CA ALA A 273 17.47 23.50 -39.61
C ALA A 273 16.63 22.23 -39.74
N VAL A 274 15.76 22.11 -40.77
CA VAL A 274 14.97 20.91 -40.99
C VAL A 274 15.84 19.76 -41.49
N LEU A 275 16.83 20.02 -42.33
CA LEU A 275 17.79 18.99 -42.78
C LEU A 275 18.67 18.50 -41.62
N LEU A 276 19.16 19.41 -40.77
CA LEU A 276 19.87 19.05 -39.55
C LEU A 276 18.97 18.28 -38.57
N SER A 277 17.69 18.68 -38.49
CA SER A 277 16.72 17.92 -37.68
C SER A 277 16.59 16.48 -38.17
N LYS A 278 16.62 16.26 -39.50
CA LYS A 278 16.62 14.90 -40.07
C LYS A 278 17.83 14.08 -39.60
N GLU A 279 19.03 14.70 -39.62
CA GLU A 279 20.23 14.04 -39.11
C GLU A 279 20.12 13.71 -37.59
N LEU A 280 19.58 14.63 -36.83
CA LEU A 280 19.43 14.44 -35.37
C LEU A 280 18.42 13.36 -34.96
N VAL A 281 17.29 13.22 -35.71
CA VAL A 281 16.27 12.19 -35.45
C VAL A 281 16.63 10.84 -36.02
N THR A 282 17.61 10.75 -36.91
CA THR A 282 18.03 9.51 -37.53
C THR A 282 18.86 8.67 -36.57
N ILE A 283 18.41 7.44 -36.34
CA ILE A 283 19.14 6.46 -35.54
C ILE A 283 20.33 5.93 -36.37
N ASP A 284 21.55 6.04 -35.83
CA ASP A 284 22.73 5.49 -36.47
C ASP A 284 22.83 4.00 -36.25
N CYS A 285 22.60 3.23 -37.28
CA CYS A 285 22.68 1.76 -37.26
C CYS A 285 24.09 1.21 -37.53
N ARG A 286 25.15 2.02 -37.43
CA ARG A 286 26.54 1.67 -37.73
C ARG A 286 27.51 1.90 -36.59
N VAL A 287 27.03 1.81 -35.38
CA VAL A 287 27.89 1.88 -34.20
C VAL A 287 28.96 0.80 -34.28
N PRO A 288 30.21 1.07 -33.91
CA PRO A 288 31.29 0.07 -33.94
C PRO A 288 31.15 -0.95 -32.78
N LEU A 289 30.13 -1.79 -32.88
CA LEU A 289 29.76 -2.84 -31.92
C LEU A 289 29.34 -4.07 -32.72
N ASP A 290 29.84 -5.24 -32.33
CA ASP A 290 29.49 -6.50 -32.93
C ASP A 290 28.41 -7.23 -32.13
N LEU A 291 27.45 -7.85 -32.82
CA LEU A 291 26.42 -8.69 -32.22
C LEU A 291 27.03 -9.99 -31.70
N ASN A 292 26.92 -10.22 -30.42
CA ASN A 292 27.35 -11.47 -29.77
C ASN A 292 26.14 -12.22 -29.23
N LEU A 293 25.53 -13.07 -30.06
CA LEU A 293 24.36 -13.87 -29.69
C LEU A 293 24.65 -14.90 -28.61
N GLU A 294 25.86 -15.44 -28.52
CA GLU A 294 26.24 -16.38 -27.49
C GLU A 294 26.15 -15.73 -26.08
N ALA A 295 26.64 -14.49 -25.94
CA ALA A 295 26.55 -13.73 -24.70
C ALA A 295 25.13 -13.30 -24.36
N MET A 296 24.23 -13.24 -25.34
CA MET A 296 22.83 -12.83 -25.17
C MET A 296 21.88 -14.00 -24.93
N GLN A 297 22.37 -15.24 -24.97
CA GLN A 297 21.52 -16.42 -24.76
C GLN A 297 20.87 -16.39 -23.37
N THR A 298 19.56 -16.55 -23.35
CA THR A 298 18.81 -16.57 -22.09
C THR A 298 19.12 -17.84 -21.30
N THR A 299 19.68 -17.68 -20.13
CA THR A 299 20.00 -18.75 -19.17
C THR A 299 19.20 -18.59 -17.87
N GLU A 300 19.24 -19.64 -17.06
CA GLU A 300 18.62 -19.57 -15.72
C GLU A 300 19.31 -18.51 -14.85
N PRO A 301 18.55 -17.74 -14.06
CA PRO A 301 19.11 -16.75 -13.15
C PRO A 301 20.05 -17.39 -12.12
N ASN A 302 21.04 -16.60 -11.66
CA ASN A 302 21.82 -16.98 -10.49
C ASN A 302 20.98 -16.83 -9.23
N LEU A 303 20.35 -17.93 -8.79
CA LEU A 303 19.40 -17.92 -7.66
C LEU A 303 20.04 -17.53 -6.33
N GLU A 304 21.33 -17.79 -6.11
CA GLU A 304 22.03 -17.43 -4.88
C GLU A 304 22.31 -15.93 -4.84
N ALA A 305 22.86 -15.37 -5.90
CA ALA A 305 23.07 -13.94 -6.04
C ALA A 305 21.75 -13.15 -6.08
N ALA A 306 20.67 -13.74 -6.66
CA ALA A 306 19.34 -13.15 -6.63
C ALA A 306 18.77 -13.03 -5.21
N ARG A 307 18.97 -14.07 -4.39
CA ARG A 307 18.56 -14.03 -2.98
C ARG A 307 19.32 -13.00 -2.18
N GLU A 308 20.63 -12.91 -2.37
CA GLU A 308 21.43 -11.89 -1.70
C GLU A 308 20.94 -10.49 -2.05
N LEU A 309 20.78 -10.21 -3.35
CA LEU A 309 20.30 -8.92 -3.84
C LEU A 309 18.90 -8.60 -3.34
N PHE A 310 17.95 -9.54 -3.43
CA PHE A 310 16.58 -9.30 -3.03
C PHE A 310 16.40 -9.26 -1.50
N THR A 311 17.30 -9.89 -0.75
CA THR A 311 17.39 -9.74 0.71
C THR A 311 17.89 -8.34 1.07
N GLU A 312 18.96 -7.87 0.40
CA GLU A 312 19.48 -6.51 0.58
C GLU A 312 18.44 -5.43 0.25
N LEU A 313 17.64 -5.65 -0.81
CA LEU A 313 16.59 -4.74 -1.24
C LEU A 313 15.25 -4.96 -0.52
N GLU A 314 15.15 -5.94 0.37
CA GLU A 314 13.95 -6.32 1.12
C GLU A 314 12.74 -6.69 0.21
N PHE A 315 13.00 -7.31 -0.94
CA PHE A 315 11.97 -7.74 -1.91
C PHE A 315 11.34 -9.09 -1.52
N THR A 316 10.53 -9.09 -0.47
CA THR A 316 9.95 -10.31 0.10
C THR A 316 9.08 -11.12 -0.88
N SER A 317 8.36 -10.47 -1.80
CA SER A 317 7.59 -11.17 -2.83
C SER A 317 8.49 -11.92 -3.81
N MET A 318 9.58 -11.29 -4.26
CA MET A 318 10.53 -11.91 -5.19
C MET A 318 11.32 -13.03 -4.53
N LEU A 319 11.67 -12.88 -3.24
CA LEU A 319 12.31 -13.95 -2.46
C LEU A 319 11.42 -15.20 -2.36
N ARG A 320 10.11 -15.01 -2.25
CA ARG A 320 9.11 -16.11 -2.25
C ARG A 320 9.06 -16.83 -3.59
N ASP A 321 9.14 -16.08 -4.70
CA ASP A 321 9.05 -16.62 -6.06
C ASP A 321 10.34 -17.29 -6.53
N LEU A 322 11.47 -17.00 -5.87
CA LEU A 322 12.73 -17.72 -6.09
C LEU A 322 12.57 -19.15 -5.54
N ALA A 323 12.48 -20.11 -6.44
CA ALA A 323 12.44 -21.52 -6.06
C ALA A 323 13.51 -21.87 -5.02
N PRO A 324 13.22 -22.73 -4.05
CA PRO A 324 14.16 -23.09 -3.03
C PRO A 324 15.43 -23.67 -3.68
N SER A 325 16.57 -23.03 -3.44
CA SER A 325 17.82 -23.72 -3.65
C SER A 325 17.79 -24.95 -2.75
N ALA A 326 18.03 -26.09 -3.32
CA ALA A 326 18.02 -27.37 -2.63
C ALA A 326 19.20 -27.47 -1.64
N ARG A 327 19.22 -26.65 -0.59
CA ARG A 327 19.77 -27.10 0.67
C ARG A 327 18.77 -28.14 1.17
N ARG A 328 19.15 -29.40 1.16
CA ARG A 328 18.38 -30.46 1.80
C ARG A 328 17.98 -29.95 3.17
N PRO A 329 16.67 -29.95 3.52
CA PRO A 329 16.26 -29.60 4.87
C PRO A 329 17.09 -30.44 5.85
N SER A 330 17.53 -29.83 6.94
CA SER A 330 18.24 -30.56 8.02
C SER A 330 17.29 -31.52 8.76
N ALA A 331 16.00 -31.50 8.38
CA ALA A 331 14.93 -32.35 8.88
C ALA A 331 14.45 -33.32 7.81
N GLU A 332 14.04 -34.50 8.24
CA GLU A 332 13.34 -35.47 7.41
C GLU A 332 11.84 -35.10 7.38
N LEU A 333 11.35 -34.65 6.21
CA LEU A 333 9.94 -34.27 6.00
C LEU A 333 9.16 -35.49 5.51
N ILE A 334 8.22 -35.97 6.35
CA ILE A 334 7.57 -37.26 6.12
C ILE A 334 6.04 -37.06 6.09
N ASP A 335 5.44 -37.25 4.93
CA ASP A 335 3.98 -37.19 4.74
C ASP A 335 3.25 -38.47 5.16
N GLU A 336 3.92 -39.64 5.05
CA GLU A 336 3.39 -40.96 5.45
C GLU A 336 4.33 -41.62 6.47
N PRO A 337 4.27 -41.23 7.75
CA PRO A 337 5.22 -41.71 8.75
C PRO A 337 4.93 -43.14 9.16
N THR A 338 6.00 -43.89 9.45
CA THR A 338 5.91 -45.24 10.04
C THR A 338 5.55 -45.17 11.52
N ALA A 339 5.09 -46.27 12.08
CA ALA A 339 4.78 -46.37 13.52
C ALA A 339 6.00 -46.05 14.42
N GLU A 340 7.21 -46.42 13.98
CA GLU A 340 8.46 -46.08 14.71
C GLU A 340 8.73 -44.61 14.70
N GLN A 341 8.58 -43.92 13.57
CA GLN A 341 8.77 -42.45 13.44
C GLN A 341 7.73 -41.70 14.28
N ILE A 342 6.48 -42.16 14.29
CA ILE A 342 5.42 -41.61 15.15
C ILE A 342 5.82 -41.76 16.63
N ALA A 343 6.26 -42.95 17.06
CA ALA A 343 6.68 -43.18 18.45
C ALA A 343 7.91 -42.35 18.86
N ALA A 344 8.88 -42.19 17.94
CA ALA A 344 10.04 -41.34 18.14
C ALA A 344 9.64 -39.87 18.32
N PHE A 345 8.77 -39.36 17.44
CA PHE A 345 8.22 -38.02 17.57
C PHE A 345 7.53 -37.81 18.92
N PHE A 346 6.61 -38.71 19.35
CA PHE A 346 5.93 -38.57 20.63
C PHE A 346 6.90 -38.57 21.83
N THR A 347 7.96 -39.35 21.73
CA THR A 347 8.98 -39.40 22.78
C THR A 347 9.74 -38.06 22.84
N ALA A 348 10.25 -37.56 21.73
CA ALA A 348 10.94 -36.28 21.64
C ALA A 348 10.06 -35.11 22.08
N ALA A 349 8.83 -35.06 21.55
CA ALA A 349 7.86 -34.00 21.82
C ALA A 349 7.46 -33.93 23.31
N ARG A 350 7.30 -35.05 23.99
CA ARG A 350 7.00 -35.08 25.46
C ARG A 350 8.16 -34.54 26.29
N GLN A 351 9.40 -34.64 25.83
CA GLN A 351 10.59 -34.18 26.56
C GLN A 351 10.89 -32.71 26.28
N HIS A 352 10.75 -32.27 25.05
CA HIS A 352 11.27 -30.96 24.58
C HIS A 352 10.20 -30.02 24.06
N GLY A 353 8.93 -30.45 23.95
CA GLY A 353 7.88 -29.70 23.25
C GLY A 353 7.94 -29.95 21.74
N PHE A 354 7.02 -29.34 21.01
CA PHE A 354 6.93 -29.53 19.57
C PHE A 354 6.31 -28.31 18.87
N ALA A 355 6.65 -28.12 17.61
CA ALA A 355 5.98 -27.19 16.71
C ALA A 355 4.85 -27.91 15.99
N PHE A 356 3.76 -27.19 15.69
CA PHE A 356 2.69 -27.72 14.87
C PHE A 356 2.20 -26.67 13.86
N ALA A 357 1.67 -27.16 12.72
CA ALA A 357 1.08 -26.39 11.65
C ALA A 357 -0.25 -26.99 11.24
N LEU A 358 -1.20 -26.14 10.86
CA LEU A 358 -2.52 -26.54 10.36
C LEU A 358 -2.59 -26.26 8.84
N ASP A 359 -3.54 -26.89 8.13
CA ASP A 359 -3.63 -26.86 6.65
C ASP A 359 -3.50 -25.47 5.99
N LYS A 360 -3.93 -24.42 6.67
CA LYS A 360 -3.81 -23.04 6.18
C LYS A 360 -2.35 -22.55 6.08
N ASP A 361 -1.47 -23.09 6.91
CA ASP A 361 -0.06 -22.70 6.98
C ASP A 361 0.75 -23.27 5.81
N ALA A 362 0.34 -24.42 5.28
CA ALA A 362 1.00 -25.09 4.15
C ALA A 362 0.57 -24.55 2.78
N LYS A 363 -0.64 -24.03 2.67
CA LYS A 363 -1.14 -23.37 1.45
C LYS A 363 -0.91 -21.88 1.64
N GLY A 364 0.11 -21.32 1.04
CA GLY A 364 0.33 -19.87 1.05
C GLY A 364 -1.01 -19.14 0.86
N ALA A 365 -1.62 -18.70 1.96
CA ALA A 365 -2.90 -18.04 1.94
C ALA A 365 -2.71 -16.80 1.08
N LYS A 366 -3.51 -16.67 0.00
CA LYS A 366 -3.70 -15.35 -0.60
C LYS A 366 -4.09 -14.44 0.58
N PRO A 367 -3.42 -13.32 0.80
CA PRO A 367 -3.84 -12.39 1.83
C PRO A 367 -5.30 -12.06 1.52
N GLU A 368 -6.20 -12.36 2.46
CA GLU A 368 -7.45 -11.64 2.53
C GLU A 368 -7.01 -10.20 2.70
N THR A 369 -7.12 -9.43 1.64
CA THR A 369 -6.80 -8.00 1.65
C THR A 369 -7.64 -7.40 2.75
N ALA A 370 -6.99 -7.11 3.89
CA ALA A 370 -7.57 -6.24 4.88
C ALA A 370 -7.90 -4.93 4.15
N PRO A 371 -9.12 -4.43 4.23
CA PRO A 371 -9.41 -3.10 3.71
C PRO A 371 -8.47 -2.15 4.44
N GLU A 372 -7.67 -1.40 3.68
CA GLU A 372 -6.75 -0.42 4.23
C GLU A 372 -7.53 0.51 5.15
N THR A 373 -7.27 0.40 6.45
CA THR A 373 -7.69 1.41 7.40
C THR A 373 -6.84 2.63 7.15
N SER A 374 -7.32 3.52 6.29
CA SER A 374 -6.82 4.88 6.22
C SER A 374 -7.17 5.56 7.54
N GLU A 375 -6.23 5.52 8.51
CA GLU A 375 -6.23 6.52 9.56
C GLU A 375 -6.00 7.87 8.89
N SER A 376 -7.01 8.70 9.04
CA SER A 376 -7.14 10.06 8.61
C SER A 376 -5.82 10.82 8.57
N ASN A 377 -5.32 11.08 7.39
CA ASN A 377 -4.71 12.35 7.04
C ASN A 377 -5.12 12.65 5.61
N ALA A 378 -5.86 13.72 5.45
CA ALA A 378 -6.29 14.27 4.18
C ALA A 378 -5.07 14.68 3.37
N GLU A 379 -4.65 13.82 2.45
CA GLU A 379 -3.97 14.17 1.21
C GLU A 379 -4.20 13.03 0.22
N VAL A 380 -5.16 13.30 -0.65
CA VAL A 380 -5.35 12.76 -2.01
C VAL A 380 -4.81 11.34 -2.24
N ALA A 381 -5.61 10.31 -1.91
CA ALA A 381 -5.50 8.99 -2.52
C ALA A 381 -6.62 8.87 -3.57
N GLU A 382 -6.24 8.71 -4.83
CA GLU A 382 -7.15 8.31 -5.89
C GLU A 382 -7.73 6.92 -5.55
N GLU A 383 -9.06 6.82 -5.51
CA GLU A 383 -9.78 5.56 -5.41
C GLU A 383 -9.43 4.67 -6.60
N GLU A 384 -8.62 3.65 -6.36
CA GLU A 384 -8.68 2.45 -7.19
C GLU A 384 -10.06 1.80 -6.94
N SER A 385 -10.78 1.57 -8.02
CA SER A 385 -12.06 0.87 -8.02
C SER A 385 -11.90 -0.48 -7.32
N LEU A 386 -12.55 -0.63 -6.18
CA LEU A 386 -12.79 -1.92 -5.53
C LEU A 386 -13.37 -2.90 -6.57
N PRO A 387 -12.93 -4.15 -6.57
CA PRO A 387 -13.58 -5.18 -7.38
C PRO A 387 -15.08 -5.18 -7.05
N PRO A 388 -15.95 -5.40 -8.03
CA PRO A 388 -17.38 -5.44 -7.78
C PRO A 388 -17.67 -6.50 -6.74
N MET A 389 -18.38 -6.10 -5.68
CA MET A 389 -18.94 -7.06 -4.72
C MET A 389 -19.70 -8.14 -5.50
N PRO A 390 -19.58 -9.41 -5.11
CA PRO A 390 -20.39 -10.46 -5.72
C PRO A 390 -21.87 -10.07 -5.71
N SER A 391 -22.55 -10.28 -6.82
CA SER A 391 -23.94 -9.90 -6.93
C SER A 391 -24.77 -10.71 -5.92
N LEU A 392 -25.96 -10.21 -5.55
CA LEU A 392 -26.89 -10.92 -4.69
C LEU A 392 -27.15 -12.35 -5.21
N LEU A 393 -27.05 -12.53 -6.54
CA LEU A 393 -27.21 -13.81 -7.21
C LEU A 393 -26.01 -14.75 -6.96
N ASP A 394 -24.80 -14.22 -6.87
CA ASP A 394 -23.61 -14.99 -6.55
C ASP A 394 -23.59 -15.41 -5.08
N MET A 395 -24.16 -14.59 -4.19
CA MET A 395 -24.33 -14.91 -2.78
C MET A 395 -25.48 -15.91 -2.54
N MET A 396 -26.57 -15.83 -3.32
CA MET A 396 -27.67 -16.81 -3.27
C MET A 396 -27.21 -18.18 -3.82
N ASN A 397 -26.41 -18.23 -4.88
CA ASN A 397 -25.83 -19.47 -5.39
C ASN A 397 -24.80 -20.10 -4.44
N ALA A 398 -24.21 -19.34 -3.53
CA ALA A 398 -23.36 -19.86 -2.45
C ALA A 398 -24.20 -20.43 -1.28
N ALA A 399 -25.43 -19.98 -1.10
CA ALA A 399 -26.35 -20.46 -0.06
C ALA A 399 -27.05 -21.77 -0.46
N ASP A 400 -27.28 -22.03 -1.75
CA ASP A 400 -27.92 -23.26 -2.25
C ASP A 400 -27.01 -24.51 -2.22
N VAL A 401 -25.75 -24.38 -1.79
CA VAL A 401 -24.83 -25.52 -1.58
C VAL A 401 -24.94 -26.11 -0.16
N ALA A 402 -25.82 -25.56 0.68
CA ALA A 402 -25.92 -25.94 2.11
C ALA A 402 -26.93 -27.06 2.44
N ASP A 403 -27.56 -27.71 1.46
CA ASP A 403 -28.59 -28.76 1.70
C ASP A 403 -28.11 -30.19 1.42
N ASN A 404 -26.79 -30.44 1.53
CA ASN A 404 -26.31 -31.81 1.70
C ASN A 404 -26.07 -32.08 3.20
N PRO A 405 -26.55 -33.22 3.76
CA PRO A 405 -26.24 -33.58 5.14
C PRO A 405 -24.70 -33.60 5.27
N PRO A 406 -24.15 -33.07 6.38
CA PRO A 406 -22.70 -32.97 6.55
C PRO A 406 -22.14 -34.40 6.44
N SER A 407 -21.36 -34.64 5.38
CA SER A 407 -20.49 -35.82 5.33
C SER A 407 -19.60 -35.73 6.57
N ALA A 408 -19.34 -36.85 7.23
CA ALA A 408 -18.45 -36.91 8.37
C ALA A 408 -17.19 -36.08 8.09
N PRO A 409 -16.78 -35.19 9.00
CA PRO A 409 -15.66 -34.31 8.75
C PRO A 409 -14.46 -35.15 8.33
N ALA A 410 -13.85 -34.81 7.19
CA ALA A 410 -12.66 -35.50 6.74
C ALA A 410 -11.59 -35.39 7.84
N PRO A 411 -10.82 -36.44 8.11
CA PRO A 411 -9.84 -36.43 9.19
C PRO A 411 -8.87 -35.27 8.99
N GLU A 412 -8.79 -34.36 9.97
CA GLU A 412 -7.89 -33.23 9.90
C GLU A 412 -6.46 -33.69 10.16
N PHE A 413 -5.55 -33.30 9.27
CA PHE A 413 -4.13 -33.58 9.41
C PHE A 413 -3.43 -32.37 10.00
N VAL A 414 -2.42 -32.63 10.81
CA VAL A 414 -1.56 -31.64 11.48
C VAL A 414 -0.12 -31.94 11.09
N GLY A 415 0.60 -30.91 10.65
CA GLY A 415 2.06 -31.01 10.57
C GLY A 415 2.64 -30.86 11.96
N VAL A 416 3.55 -31.71 12.34
CA VAL A 416 4.22 -31.64 13.64
C VAL A 416 5.73 -31.75 13.45
N SER A 417 6.49 -31.07 14.30
CA SER A 417 7.98 -31.16 14.30
C SER A 417 8.52 -31.12 15.73
N ALA A 418 9.48 -32.01 16.01
CA ALA A 418 10.16 -32.06 17.29
C ALA A 418 11.66 -32.28 17.09
N ILE A 419 12.48 -31.66 17.95
CA ILE A 419 13.94 -31.81 17.95
C ILE A 419 14.35 -32.68 19.14
N GLN A 420 15.11 -33.74 18.86
CA GLN A 420 15.79 -34.51 19.87
C GLN A 420 17.30 -34.18 19.80
N PRO A 421 17.96 -33.77 20.92
CA PRO A 421 19.37 -33.46 20.90
C PRO A 421 20.22 -34.64 20.39
N GLY A 422 21.02 -34.39 19.35
CA GLY A 422 21.90 -35.38 18.75
C GLY A 422 21.32 -36.23 17.62
N GLU A 423 20.03 -36.08 17.32
CA GLU A 423 19.35 -36.76 16.23
C GLU A 423 18.80 -35.77 15.16
N PRO A 424 18.55 -36.24 13.92
CA PRO A 424 17.89 -35.42 12.93
C PRO A 424 16.47 -35.00 13.39
N GLU A 425 16.10 -33.77 13.10
CA GLU A 425 14.76 -33.29 13.37
C GLU A 425 13.73 -34.10 12.57
N LEU A 426 12.66 -34.55 13.25
CA LEU A 426 11.53 -35.25 12.64
C LEU A 426 10.39 -34.27 12.41
N ALA A 427 9.99 -34.09 11.17
CA ALA A 427 8.81 -33.32 10.78
C ALA A 427 7.81 -34.22 10.05
N LEU A 428 6.65 -34.45 10.68
CA LEU A 428 5.67 -35.46 10.27
C LEU A 428 4.31 -34.84 9.94
N ARG A 429 3.57 -35.49 9.02
CA ARG A 429 2.14 -35.27 8.87
C ARG A 429 1.38 -36.29 9.67
N LEU A 430 0.68 -35.88 10.70
CA LEU A 430 -0.12 -36.76 11.54
C LEU A 430 -1.62 -36.47 11.42
N GLN A 431 -2.43 -37.50 11.51
CA GLN A 431 -3.87 -37.33 11.75
C GLN A 431 -4.09 -36.91 13.20
N LEU A 432 -5.11 -36.07 13.43
CA LEU A 432 -5.49 -35.67 14.79
C LEU A 432 -6.07 -36.87 15.56
N THR A 433 -5.16 -37.61 16.16
CA THR A 433 -5.50 -38.79 17.01
C THR A 433 -5.72 -38.36 18.45
N PRO A 434 -6.39 -39.22 19.30
CA PRO A 434 -6.53 -38.95 20.74
C PRO A 434 -5.19 -38.70 21.45
N ASP A 435 -4.10 -39.37 21.04
CA ASP A 435 -2.77 -39.16 21.62
C ASP A 435 -2.22 -37.77 21.30
N LEU A 436 -2.36 -37.31 20.04
CA LEU A 436 -1.96 -35.95 19.64
C LEU A 436 -2.84 -34.90 20.29
N GLN A 437 -4.16 -35.14 20.38
CA GLN A 437 -5.08 -34.29 21.11
C GLN A 437 -4.67 -34.16 22.58
N ALA A 438 -4.38 -35.25 23.26
CA ALA A 438 -3.93 -35.23 24.66
C ALA A 438 -2.65 -34.36 24.84
N MET A 439 -1.73 -34.40 23.87
CA MET A 439 -0.53 -33.55 23.89
C MET A 439 -0.83 -32.06 23.65
N LEU A 440 -1.76 -31.75 22.76
CA LEU A 440 -2.22 -30.37 22.54
C LEU A 440 -2.93 -29.80 23.77
N GLU A 441 -3.64 -30.63 24.52
CA GLU A 441 -4.38 -30.28 25.73
C GLU A 441 -3.52 -30.30 27.01
N ASP A 442 -2.29 -30.87 26.95
CA ASP A 442 -1.41 -30.93 28.11
C ASP A 442 -0.95 -29.52 28.53
N ALA A 443 -1.32 -29.10 29.73
CA ALA A 443 -1.00 -27.77 30.28
C ALA A 443 0.48 -27.55 30.61
N LYS A 444 1.32 -28.58 30.60
CA LYS A 444 2.75 -28.49 30.92
C LYS A 444 3.65 -28.54 29.69
N LEU A 445 3.16 -29.11 28.60
CA LEU A 445 3.95 -29.36 27.40
C LEU A 445 4.09 -28.08 26.56
N PRO A 446 5.33 -27.63 26.27
CA PRO A 446 5.56 -26.49 25.39
C PRO A 446 5.15 -26.75 23.94
N LYS A 447 4.50 -25.79 23.32
CA LYS A 447 4.09 -25.83 21.91
C LYS A 447 4.59 -24.57 21.18
N ILE A 448 4.87 -24.74 19.90
CA ILE A 448 5.27 -23.65 19.02
C ILE A 448 4.31 -23.62 17.85
N VAL A 449 3.82 -22.43 17.52
CA VAL A 449 2.85 -22.24 16.44
C VAL A 449 3.11 -20.93 15.70
N HIS A 450 2.56 -20.80 14.53
CA HIS A 450 2.46 -19.53 13.82
C HIS A 450 0.99 -19.13 13.77
N ASP A 451 0.63 -17.94 14.33
CA ASP A 451 -0.74 -17.47 14.54
C ASP A 451 -1.55 -18.35 15.53
N TRP A 452 -1.17 -18.23 16.80
CA TRP A 452 -1.80 -18.97 17.91
C TRP A 452 -3.32 -18.75 17.98
N LYS A 453 -3.81 -17.54 17.75
CA LYS A 453 -5.23 -17.22 17.79
C LYS A 453 -6.05 -18.02 16.76
N THR A 454 -5.58 -18.07 15.52
CA THR A 454 -6.19 -18.89 14.47
C THR A 454 -6.15 -20.38 14.84
N ALA A 455 -5.05 -20.85 15.41
CA ALA A 455 -4.93 -22.23 15.88
C ALA A 455 -5.96 -22.57 16.99
N LEU A 456 -6.19 -21.65 17.94
CA LEU A 456 -7.22 -21.79 18.98
C LEU A 456 -8.62 -21.96 18.38
N HIS A 457 -9.01 -21.12 17.41
CA HIS A 457 -10.32 -21.23 16.76
C HIS A 457 -10.50 -22.55 16.01
N ARG A 458 -9.49 -22.95 15.24
CA ARG A 458 -9.56 -24.19 14.46
C ARG A 458 -9.61 -25.44 15.34
N LEU A 459 -8.76 -25.53 16.35
CA LEU A 459 -8.73 -26.64 17.28
C LEU A 459 -10.02 -26.72 18.12
N ALA A 460 -10.55 -25.57 18.57
CA ALA A 460 -11.81 -25.51 19.28
C ALA A 460 -13.00 -25.99 18.44
N ALA A 461 -13.02 -25.72 17.13
CA ALA A 461 -14.04 -26.25 16.21
C ALA A 461 -13.99 -27.78 16.07
N LEU A 462 -12.82 -28.37 16.33
CA LEU A 462 -12.62 -29.83 16.36
C LEU A 462 -12.82 -30.44 17.77
N GLY A 463 -13.24 -29.65 18.75
CA GLY A 463 -13.41 -30.09 20.13
C GLY A 463 -12.08 -30.19 20.93
N VAL A 464 -10.98 -29.71 20.41
CA VAL A 464 -9.64 -29.72 21.06
C VAL A 464 -9.38 -28.42 21.81
N THR A 465 -9.01 -28.52 23.07
CA THR A 465 -8.66 -27.35 23.90
C THR A 465 -7.15 -27.21 24.01
N LEU A 466 -6.56 -26.29 23.18
CA LEU A 466 -5.13 -26.05 23.25
C LEU A 466 -4.74 -25.40 24.59
N ARG A 467 -3.82 -26.01 25.33
CA ARG A 467 -3.35 -25.57 26.64
C ARG A 467 -1.84 -25.55 26.73
N GLY A 468 -1.33 -24.93 27.82
CA GLY A 468 0.09 -24.95 28.18
C GLY A 468 0.89 -23.76 27.63
N PRO A 469 2.22 -23.79 27.79
CA PRO A 469 3.09 -22.76 27.25
C PRO A 469 3.08 -22.81 25.72
N VAL A 470 2.73 -21.69 25.09
CA VAL A 470 2.72 -21.56 23.64
C VAL A 470 3.67 -20.42 23.22
N ALA A 471 4.51 -20.66 22.22
CA ALA A 471 5.28 -19.62 21.55
C ALA A 471 4.68 -19.37 20.17
N ASP A 472 4.49 -18.10 19.83
CA ASP A 472 3.91 -17.67 18.56
C ASP A 472 4.95 -16.93 17.72
N THR A 473 5.38 -17.55 16.60
CA THR A 473 6.40 -16.99 15.70
C THR A 473 5.87 -15.80 14.90
N MET A 474 4.56 -15.68 14.67
CA MET A 474 3.95 -14.50 14.07
C MET A 474 4.10 -13.27 14.96
N LEU A 475 3.76 -13.39 16.23
CA LEU A 475 3.86 -12.29 17.20
C LEU A 475 5.32 -11.88 17.48
N LEU A 476 6.26 -12.83 17.49
CA LEU A 476 7.70 -12.51 17.56
C LEU A 476 8.16 -11.68 16.36
N SER A 477 7.76 -12.08 15.15
CA SER A 477 8.07 -11.33 13.93
C SER A 477 7.43 -9.94 13.91
N TYR A 478 6.18 -9.84 14.39
CA TYR A 478 5.49 -8.56 14.52
C TYR A 478 6.15 -7.63 15.54
N ALA A 479 6.58 -8.13 16.68
CA ALA A 479 7.29 -7.35 17.68
C ALA A 479 8.59 -6.75 17.13
N LEU A 480 9.32 -7.49 16.28
CA LEU A 480 10.54 -7.01 15.62
C LEU A 480 10.26 -5.91 14.61
N ASN A 481 9.20 -6.03 13.82
CA ASN A 481 8.83 -4.99 12.89
C ASN A 481 7.32 -4.96 12.60
N PRO A 482 6.57 -4.08 13.27
CA PRO A 482 5.14 -3.93 13.07
C PRO A 482 4.75 -3.23 11.75
N THR A 483 5.71 -2.72 10.98
CA THR A 483 5.43 -2.04 9.69
C THR A 483 5.31 -3.00 8.51
N HIS A 484 5.63 -4.28 8.69
CA HIS A 484 5.42 -5.28 7.66
C HIS A 484 3.91 -5.49 7.45
N THR A 485 3.47 -5.36 6.21
CA THR A 485 2.04 -5.45 5.83
C THR A 485 1.48 -6.85 6.03
N THR A 486 2.32 -7.87 5.98
CA THR A 486 1.94 -9.28 6.15
C THR A 486 2.86 -10.00 7.12
N GLN A 487 2.27 -10.86 7.93
CA GLN A 487 2.96 -11.69 8.92
C GLN A 487 2.68 -13.18 8.69
N THR A 488 2.38 -13.60 7.44
CA THR A 488 2.16 -15.03 7.15
C THR A 488 3.46 -15.81 7.35
N LEU A 489 3.34 -17.13 7.63
CA LEU A 489 4.51 -17.99 7.81
C LEU A 489 5.49 -17.90 6.63
N VAL A 490 4.94 -17.92 5.41
CA VAL A 490 5.74 -17.81 4.18
C VAL A 490 6.52 -16.50 4.13
N ASP A 491 5.88 -15.38 4.49
CA ASP A 491 6.53 -14.07 4.47
C ASP A 491 7.60 -13.94 5.57
N VAL A 492 7.34 -14.49 6.76
CA VAL A 492 8.30 -14.47 7.88
C VAL A 492 9.54 -15.31 7.55
N VAL A 493 9.34 -16.51 6.99
CA VAL A 493 10.44 -17.39 6.56
C VAL A 493 11.24 -16.77 5.41
N ALA A 494 10.56 -16.18 4.43
CA ALA A 494 11.21 -15.50 3.31
C ALA A 494 12.13 -14.34 3.77
N ARG A 495 11.74 -13.60 4.82
CA ARG A 495 12.58 -12.55 5.43
C ARG A 495 13.87 -13.10 6.06
N SER A 496 13.88 -14.38 6.42
CA SER A 496 15.08 -15.08 6.91
C SER A 496 15.91 -15.72 5.77
N GLY A 497 15.59 -15.41 4.50
CA GLY A 497 16.28 -15.97 3.34
C GLY A 497 15.99 -17.45 3.08
N GLN A 498 14.92 -17.98 3.65
CA GLN A 498 14.51 -19.38 3.53
C GLN A 498 13.16 -19.50 2.81
N SER A 499 12.74 -20.70 2.49
CA SER A 499 11.42 -20.99 1.93
C SER A 499 10.70 -22.06 2.74
N VAL A 500 9.39 -21.97 2.82
CA VAL A 500 8.54 -22.99 3.42
C VAL A 500 8.24 -24.04 2.36
N PRO A 501 8.60 -25.33 2.56
CA PRO A 501 8.11 -26.39 1.70
C PRO A 501 6.58 -26.42 1.71
N ALA A 502 5.96 -26.64 0.54
CA ALA A 502 4.50 -26.64 0.40
C ALA A 502 3.87 -27.94 0.96
N SER A 503 4.18 -28.28 2.21
CA SER A 503 3.67 -29.44 2.92
C SER A 503 3.43 -29.11 4.40
N LEU A 504 2.57 -29.84 5.07
CA LEU A 504 2.35 -29.68 6.51
C LEU A 504 3.60 -29.95 7.36
N PRO A 505 4.37 -31.03 7.11
CA PRO A 505 5.67 -31.20 7.78
C PRO A 505 6.64 -30.05 7.56
N GLY A 506 6.70 -29.55 6.31
CA GLY A 506 7.55 -28.41 5.97
C GLY A 506 7.16 -27.13 6.71
N ALA A 507 5.88 -26.86 6.88
CA ALA A 507 5.40 -25.74 7.66
C ALA A 507 5.76 -25.88 9.16
N ALA A 508 5.55 -27.07 9.75
CA ALA A 508 5.91 -27.33 11.15
C ALA A 508 7.42 -27.23 11.38
N HIS A 509 8.23 -27.74 10.47
CA HIS A 509 9.70 -27.58 10.48
C HIS A 509 10.11 -26.10 10.44
N ALA A 510 9.50 -25.34 9.53
CA ALA A 510 9.77 -23.91 9.42
C ALA A 510 9.44 -23.14 10.71
N ILE A 511 8.32 -23.46 11.34
CA ILE A 511 7.93 -22.87 12.65
C ILE A 511 8.96 -23.23 13.72
N GLN A 512 9.39 -24.48 13.77
CA GLN A 512 10.39 -24.97 14.72
C GLN A 512 11.72 -24.23 14.59
N THR A 513 12.20 -24.07 13.36
CA THR A 513 13.51 -23.44 13.06
C THR A 513 13.50 -21.93 13.18
N LEU A 514 12.35 -21.27 12.96
CA LEU A 514 12.22 -19.82 13.13
C LEU A 514 12.34 -19.39 14.60
N LEU A 515 11.83 -20.17 15.54
CA LEU A 515 11.70 -19.75 16.94
C LEU A 515 13.00 -19.29 17.57
N PRO A 516 14.12 -20.04 17.50
CA PRO A 516 15.38 -19.62 18.10
C PRO A 516 15.89 -18.29 17.55
N THR A 517 15.84 -18.15 16.21
CA THR A 517 16.31 -16.94 15.52
C THR A 517 15.49 -15.72 15.92
N LEU A 518 14.15 -15.83 15.88
CA LEU A 518 13.28 -14.72 16.24
C LEU A 518 13.39 -14.35 17.72
N ARG A 519 13.55 -15.33 18.63
CA ARG A 519 13.77 -15.06 20.05
C ARG A 519 15.07 -14.30 20.28
N THR A 520 16.16 -14.74 19.71
CA THR A 520 17.45 -14.03 19.82
C THR A 520 17.32 -12.57 19.36
N GLN A 521 16.70 -12.35 18.20
CA GLN A 521 16.48 -10.98 17.68
C GLN A 521 15.59 -10.14 18.61
N VAL A 522 14.54 -10.72 19.17
CA VAL A 522 13.63 -10.06 20.12
C VAL A 522 14.38 -9.68 21.40
N GLU A 523 15.24 -10.54 21.92
CA GLU A 523 16.10 -10.29 23.08
C GLU A 523 17.11 -9.17 22.81
N GLU A 524 17.85 -9.25 21.69
CA GLU A 524 18.80 -8.21 21.25
C GLU A 524 18.16 -6.85 21.12
N GLN A 525 16.93 -6.81 20.59
CA GLN A 525 16.14 -5.59 20.44
C GLN A 525 15.42 -5.17 21.71
N LYS A 526 15.55 -5.90 22.83
CA LYS A 526 14.88 -5.65 24.12
C LYS A 526 13.33 -5.57 24.00
N LEU A 527 12.77 -6.49 23.21
CA LEU A 527 11.32 -6.58 22.97
C LEU A 527 10.65 -7.75 23.71
N THR A 528 11.40 -8.53 24.47
CA THR A 528 10.91 -9.71 25.20
C THR A 528 9.73 -9.36 26.11
N SER A 529 9.81 -8.25 26.85
CA SER A 529 8.73 -7.81 27.71
C SER A 529 7.44 -7.52 26.94
N VAL A 530 7.53 -6.85 25.78
CA VAL A 530 6.36 -6.57 24.93
C VAL A 530 5.71 -7.86 24.47
N TYR A 531 6.52 -8.80 24.00
CA TYR A 531 6.02 -10.09 23.54
C TYR A 531 5.40 -10.92 24.67
N GLU A 532 6.11 -11.10 25.79
CA GLU A 532 5.70 -12.02 26.85
C GLU A 532 4.63 -11.45 27.78
N THR A 533 4.59 -10.12 27.98
CA THR A 533 3.64 -9.53 28.94
C THR A 533 2.44 -8.87 28.27
N ILE A 534 2.50 -8.56 26.98
CA ILE A 534 1.43 -7.87 26.25
C ILE A 534 0.87 -8.75 25.14
N ASP A 535 1.66 -9.00 24.07
CA ASP A 535 1.11 -9.55 22.84
C ASP A 535 0.71 -11.03 22.99
N LEU A 536 1.54 -11.85 23.62
CA LEU A 536 1.27 -13.28 23.80
C LEU A 536 0.11 -13.54 24.77
N PRO A 537 0.04 -12.92 25.97
CA PRO A 537 -1.07 -13.15 26.90
C PRO A 537 -2.42 -12.57 26.41
N LEU A 538 -2.40 -11.66 25.45
CA LEU A 538 -3.60 -11.09 24.86
C LEU A 538 -4.34 -12.10 23.96
N VAL A 539 -3.65 -13.08 23.38
CA VAL A 539 -4.24 -14.05 22.43
C VAL A 539 -5.46 -14.78 22.99
N PRO A 540 -5.41 -15.42 24.18
CA PRO A 540 -6.59 -16.08 24.74
C PRO A 540 -7.72 -15.10 25.06
N VAL A 541 -7.43 -13.84 25.43
CA VAL A 541 -8.45 -12.81 25.67
C VAL A 541 -9.20 -12.50 24.38
N LEU A 542 -8.48 -12.24 23.28
CA LEU A 542 -9.09 -12.01 21.96
C LEU A 542 -9.91 -13.21 21.48
N PHE A 543 -9.39 -14.42 21.65
CA PHE A 543 -10.15 -15.64 21.35
C PHE A 543 -11.46 -15.71 22.13
N GLY A 544 -11.44 -15.39 23.43
CA GLY A 544 -12.62 -15.34 24.27
C GLY A 544 -13.65 -14.32 23.80
N MET A 545 -13.20 -13.11 23.43
CA MET A 545 -14.04 -12.03 22.88
C MET A 545 -14.67 -12.42 21.55
N GLU A 546 -13.87 -12.94 20.62
CA GLU A 546 -14.33 -13.40 19.31
C GLU A 546 -15.36 -14.53 19.43
N LYS A 547 -15.15 -15.46 20.37
CA LYS A 547 -16.09 -16.53 20.66
C LYS A 547 -17.38 -16.04 21.30
N ALA A 548 -17.30 -15.03 22.20
CA ALA A 548 -18.48 -14.44 22.85
C ALA A 548 -19.34 -13.68 21.84
N GLY A 549 -18.74 -12.91 20.95
CA GLY A 549 -19.44 -12.03 20.01
C GLY A 549 -20.31 -10.99 20.72
N VAL A 550 -20.92 -10.10 19.95
CA VAL A 550 -21.84 -9.07 20.46
C VAL A 550 -23.23 -9.27 19.87
N ARG A 551 -24.25 -9.18 20.70
CA ARG A 551 -25.63 -9.40 20.28
C ARG A 551 -26.23 -8.21 19.55
N ILE A 552 -27.01 -8.50 18.52
CA ILE A 552 -27.65 -7.48 17.68
C ILE A 552 -29.18 -7.65 17.69
N ASN A 553 -29.89 -6.52 17.75
CA ASN A 553 -31.31 -6.42 17.55
C ASN A 553 -31.61 -6.33 16.05
N LEU A 554 -31.99 -7.45 15.43
CA LEU A 554 -32.29 -7.55 14.00
C LEU A 554 -33.49 -6.67 13.59
N GLY A 555 -34.53 -6.57 14.43
CA GLY A 555 -35.69 -5.72 14.17
C GLY A 555 -35.31 -4.24 14.06
N ALA A 556 -34.44 -3.75 14.95
CA ALA A 556 -33.94 -2.39 14.89
C ALA A 556 -33.11 -2.12 13.60
N LEU A 557 -32.32 -3.09 13.15
CA LEU A 557 -31.58 -2.95 11.89
C LEU A 557 -32.51 -2.96 10.67
N ASP A 558 -33.56 -3.76 10.66
CA ASP A 558 -34.55 -3.78 9.56
C ASP A 558 -35.27 -2.43 9.46
N GLU A 559 -35.73 -1.85 10.57
CA GLU A 559 -36.33 -0.52 10.62
C GLU A 559 -35.35 0.55 10.10
N LEU A 560 -34.07 0.49 10.49
CA LEU A 560 -33.03 1.39 10.00
C LEU A 560 -32.80 1.21 8.49
N SER A 561 -32.79 -0.04 8.00
CA SER A 561 -32.61 -0.34 6.57
C SER A 561 -33.71 0.29 5.72
N GLN A 562 -34.97 0.14 6.13
CA GLN A 562 -36.11 0.72 5.44
C GLN A 562 -36.04 2.26 5.44
N ARG A 563 -35.72 2.86 6.59
CA ARG A 563 -35.60 4.30 6.71
C ARG A 563 -34.45 4.87 5.88
N PHE A 564 -33.27 4.28 5.98
CA PHE A 564 -32.11 4.70 5.15
C PHE A 564 -32.39 4.51 3.67
N GLY A 565 -33.08 3.44 3.26
CA GLY A 565 -33.52 3.23 1.89
C GLY A 565 -34.41 4.34 1.38
N SER A 566 -35.39 4.74 2.17
CA SER A 566 -36.31 5.85 1.85
C SER A 566 -35.59 7.20 1.75
N GLU A 567 -34.64 7.44 2.66
CA GLU A 567 -33.85 8.67 2.68
C GLU A 567 -32.87 8.76 1.49
N ILE A 568 -32.18 7.66 1.19
CA ILE A 568 -31.31 7.55 0.00
C ILE A 568 -32.12 7.84 -1.27
N GLN A 569 -33.32 7.30 -1.37
CA GLN A 569 -34.21 7.57 -2.52
C GLN A 569 -34.57 9.06 -2.59
N ARG A 570 -34.99 9.67 -1.48
CA ARG A 570 -35.34 11.10 -1.40
C ARG A 570 -34.16 11.97 -1.85
N VAL A 571 -32.95 11.73 -1.30
CA VAL A 571 -31.75 12.48 -1.65
C VAL A 571 -31.38 12.28 -3.12
N SER A 572 -31.50 11.05 -3.64
CA SER A 572 -31.23 10.74 -5.05
C SER A 572 -32.15 11.50 -5.99
N GLU A 573 -33.48 11.54 -5.74
CA GLU A 573 -34.42 12.27 -6.56
C GLU A 573 -34.14 13.79 -6.50
N HIS A 574 -33.71 14.30 -5.35
CA HIS A 574 -33.32 15.69 -5.22
C HIS A 574 -32.05 16.01 -6.05
N ILE A 575 -31.04 15.14 -6.00
CA ILE A 575 -29.83 15.26 -6.86
C ILE A 575 -30.24 15.25 -8.34
N PHE A 576 -31.12 14.33 -8.75
CA PHE A 576 -31.58 14.26 -10.14
C PHE A 576 -32.41 15.49 -10.56
N SER A 577 -33.21 16.05 -9.65
CA SER A 577 -33.95 17.28 -9.89
C SER A 577 -33.01 18.46 -10.12
N ILE A 578 -31.98 18.63 -9.29
CA ILE A 578 -31.02 19.74 -9.42
C ILE A 578 -30.16 19.57 -10.68
N SER A 579 -29.71 18.33 -10.97
CA SER A 579 -28.85 18.03 -12.13
C SER A 579 -29.63 17.99 -13.46
N GLY A 580 -30.94 17.92 -13.43
CA GLY A 580 -31.83 17.81 -14.61
C GLY A 580 -31.72 16.44 -15.34
N ARG A 581 -31.02 15.44 -14.77
CA ARG A 581 -30.87 14.12 -15.39
C ARG A 581 -30.63 13.02 -14.36
N ARG A 582 -31.00 11.78 -14.72
CA ARG A 582 -30.67 10.58 -13.91
C ARG A 582 -29.32 10.03 -14.32
N PHE A 583 -28.51 9.65 -13.35
CA PHE A 583 -27.18 9.05 -13.53
C PHE A 583 -26.81 8.19 -12.32
N ASN A 584 -25.75 7.38 -12.42
CA ASN A 584 -25.26 6.62 -11.26
C ASN A 584 -24.40 7.54 -10.36
N ILE A 585 -24.94 7.95 -9.21
CA ILE A 585 -24.31 8.85 -8.23
C ILE A 585 -23.04 8.19 -7.64
N ASN A 586 -23.02 6.84 -7.54
CA ASN A 586 -21.87 6.08 -7.07
C ASN A 586 -20.74 5.95 -8.10
N SER A 587 -20.96 6.38 -9.36
CA SER A 587 -19.92 6.38 -10.39
C SER A 587 -19.15 7.70 -10.37
N PRO A 588 -17.88 7.74 -9.95
CA PRO A 588 -17.08 8.97 -9.92
C PRO A 588 -16.99 9.64 -11.29
N LYS A 589 -16.96 8.82 -12.36
CA LYS A 589 -16.91 9.30 -13.74
C LYS A 589 -18.19 10.04 -14.14
N GLN A 590 -19.37 9.43 -13.91
CA GLN A 590 -20.66 10.05 -14.25
C GLN A 590 -20.93 11.27 -13.38
N LEU A 591 -20.64 11.18 -12.07
CA LEU A 591 -20.77 12.29 -11.15
C LEU A 591 -19.87 13.47 -11.58
N GLY A 592 -18.61 13.22 -11.89
CA GLY A 592 -17.69 14.25 -12.38
C GLY A 592 -18.15 14.90 -13.68
N GLU A 593 -18.71 14.12 -14.63
CA GLU A 593 -19.29 14.65 -15.86
C GLU A 593 -20.50 15.55 -15.57
N VAL A 594 -21.38 15.16 -14.66
CA VAL A 594 -22.54 15.94 -14.26
C VAL A 594 -22.13 17.24 -13.59
N LEU A 595 -21.31 17.18 -12.54
CA LEU A 595 -20.91 18.35 -11.77
C LEU A 595 -20.11 19.36 -12.60
N PHE A 596 -19.08 18.91 -13.29
CA PHE A 596 -18.07 19.78 -13.89
C PHE A 596 -18.28 20.07 -15.39
N THR A 597 -19.02 19.22 -16.10
CA THR A 597 -19.27 19.41 -17.54
C THR A 597 -20.70 19.87 -17.81
N HIS A 598 -21.69 19.21 -17.21
CA HIS A 598 -23.08 19.54 -17.46
C HIS A 598 -23.52 20.76 -16.66
N MET A 599 -23.25 20.78 -15.35
CA MET A 599 -23.64 21.90 -14.48
C MET A 599 -22.61 23.05 -14.47
N GLY A 600 -21.38 22.81 -14.99
CA GLY A 600 -20.35 23.84 -15.10
C GLY A 600 -19.75 24.30 -13.76
N LEU A 601 -19.82 23.49 -12.70
CA LEU A 601 -19.27 23.85 -11.40
C LEU A 601 -17.75 24.07 -11.48
N PRO A 602 -17.17 24.86 -10.56
CA PRO A 602 -15.73 25.10 -10.51
C PRO A 602 -14.94 23.78 -10.46
N LYS A 603 -14.00 23.60 -11.40
CA LYS A 603 -13.15 22.42 -11.41
C LYS A 603 -12.08 22.56 -10.34
N PRO A 604 -11.80 21.50 -9.56
CA PRO A 604 -10.71 21.55 -8.60
C PRO A 604 -9.37 21.81 -9.33
N LEU A 605 -8.45 22.50 -8.66
CA LEU A 605 -7.11 22.73 -9.17
C LEU A 605 -6.40 21.38 -9.29
N ILE A 606 -6.18 20.94 -10.54
CA ILE A 606 -5.57 19.64 -10.84
C ILE A 606 -4.06 19.82 -10.83
N TYR A 607 -3.39 19.31 -9.81
CA TYR A 607 -1.93 19.13 -9.82
C TYR A 607 -1.62 17.75 -10.41
N GLY A 608 -1.10 17.71 -11.65
CA GLY A 608 -0.60 16.49 -12.29
C GLY A 608 -1.03 16.28 -13.76
N LYS A 609 -0.21 15.57 -14.53
CA LYS A 609 -0.40 15.25 -15.96
C LYS A 609 -1.42 14.11 -16.20
N GLY A 610 -2.62 14.21 -15.66
CA GLY A 610 -3.68 13.25 -15.98
C GLY A 610 -5.05 13.89 -15.72
N LYS A 611 -5.73 14.29 -16.78
CA LYS A 611 -6.99 15.05 -16.78
C LYS A 611 -8.22 14.30 -16.24
N LYS A 612 -8.11 13.53 -15.15
CA LYS A 612 -9.31 13.01 -14.48
C LYS A 612 -9.75 13.99 -13.41
N ILE A 613 -10.97 14.49 -13.53
CA ILE A 613 -11.61 15.36 -12.56
C ILE A 613 -11.97 14.50 -11.34
N SER A 614 -11.39 14.84 -10.18
CA SER A 614 -11.66 14.14 -8.93
C SER A 614 -13.05 14.52 -8.37
N THR A 615 -13.78 13.55 -7.85
CA THR A 615 -14.98 13.73 -7.03
C THR A 615 -14.75 13.19 -5.62
N ALA A 616 -13.50 13.24 -5.14
CA ALA A 616 -13.12 12.83 -3.79
C ALA A 616 -13.79 13.71 -2.73
N GLN A 617 -13.78 13.25 -1.50
CA GLN A 617 -14.54 13.86 -0.40
C GLN A 617 -14.16 15.34 -0.18
N ASP A 618 -12.87 15.64 -0.19
CA ASP A 618 -12.30 16.99 -0.03
C ASP A 618 -12.79 17.99 -1.10
N VAL A 619 -12.85 17.49 -2.35
CA VAL A 619 -13.36 18.29 -3.48
C VAL A 619 -14.85 18.58 -3.32
N LEU A 620 -15.63 17.57 -2.91
CA LEU A 620 -17.06 17.74 -2.67
C LEU A 620 -17.34 18.64 -1.47
N GLU A 621 -16.57 18.56 -0.40
CA GLU A 621 -16.68 19.43 0.78
C GLU A 621 -16.41 20.90 0.42
N THR A 622 -15.37 21.16 -0.37
CA THR A 622 -15.09 22.52 -0.88
C THR A 622 -16.26 23.04 -1.75
N LEU A 623 -16.84 22.18 -2.59
CA LEU A 623 -17.99 22.57 -3.42
C LEU A 623 -19.28 22.74 -2.60
N ALA A 624 -19.43 22.00 -1.52
CA ALA A 624 -20.61 22.01 -0.66
C ALA A 624 -20.82 23.36 0.05
N GLU A 625 -19.76 24.16 0.23
CA GLU A 625 -19.84 25.52 0.77
C GLU A 625 -20.69 26.45 -0.10
N GLN A 626 -20.79 26.19 -1.42
CA GLN A 626 -21.46 27.07 -2.38
C GLN A 626 -22.51 26.36 -3.23
N HIS A 627 -22.52 25.02 -3.25
CA HIS A 627 -23.38 24.25 -4.14
C HIS A 627 -24.10 23.11 -3.42
N GLU A 628 -25.42 23.23 -3.32
CA GLU A 628 -26.30 22.27 -2.65
C GLU A 628 -26.14 20.83 -3.17
N ILE A 629 -25.92 20.65 -4.47
CA ILE A 629 -25.78 19.31 -5.05
C ILE A 629 -24.56 18.57 -4.46
N ALA A 630 -23.47 19.27 -4.17
CA ALA A 630 -22.28 18.65 -3.57
C ALA A 630 -22.58 18.18 -2.13
N GLN A 631 -23.32 18.97 -1.37
CA GLN A 631 -23.78 18.60 -0.02
C GLN A 631 -24.67 17.35 -0.07
N LEU A 632 -25.62 17.30 -0.99
CA LEU A 632 -26.51 16.15 -1.19
C LEU A 632 -25.75 14.89 -1.62
N VAL A 633 -24.70 15.02 -2.46
CA VAL A 633 -23.85 13.89 -2.84
C VAL A 633 -23.07 13.36 -1.64
N ILE A 634 -22.57 14.22 -0.77
CA ILE A 634 -21.90 13.81 0.49
C ILE A 634 -22.90 13.06 1.39
N GLU A 635 -24.10 13.59 1.55
CA GLU A 635 -25.18 12.96 2.33
C GLU A 635 -25.57 11.58 1.75
N PHE A 636 -25.76 11.50 0.44
CA PHE A 636 -26.05 10.25 -0.27
C PHE A 636 -24.96 9.20 -0.04
N ARG A 637 -23.69 9.56 -0.22
CA ARG A 637 -22.56 8.65 0.00
C ARG A 637 -22.49 8.17 1.43
N HIS A 638 -22.69 9.07 2.39
CA HIS A 638 -22.66 8.73 3.82
C HIS A 638 -23.78 7.72 4.17
N LEU A 639 -25.02 7.99 3.78
CA LEU A 639 -26.17 7.10 3.97
C LEU A 639 -25.95 5.74 3.30
N SER A 640 -25.53 5.75 2.03
CA SER A 640 -25.28 4.52 1.26
C SER A 640 -24.19 3.66 1.89
N LYS A 641 -23.10 4.27 2.35
CA LYS A 641 -22.00 3.58 3.02
C LYS A 641 -22.44 2.97 4.36
N LEU A 642 -23.19 3.70 5.18
CA LEU A 642 -23.68 3.17 6.46
C LEU A 642 -24.67 2.03 6.24
N LYS A 643 -25.59 2.20 5.27
CA LYS A 643 -26.56 1.16 4.94
C LYS A 643 -25.87 -0.11 4.47
N SER A 644 -25.02 -0.03 3.46
CA SER A 644 -24.39 -1.22 2.86
C SER A 644 -23.39 -1.90 3.78
N ASN A 645 -22.58 -1.14 4.53
CA ASN A 645 -21.49 -1.71 5.33
C ASN A 645 -21.93 -2.24 6.70
N TYR A 646 -23.04 -1.70 7.25
CA TYR A 646 -23.48 -2.07 8.59
C TYR A 646 -24.94 -2.52 8.63
N VAL A 647 -25.87 -1.69 8.17
CA VAL A 647 -27.30 -1.94 8.40
C VAL A 647 -27.78 -3.19 7.68
N ASP A 648 -27.38 -3.38 6.41
CA ASP A 648 -27.74 -4.52 5.59
C ASP A 648 -26.76 -5.71 5.76
N ALA A 649 -25.49 -5.43 6.08
CA ALA A 649 -24.49 -6.48 6.16
C ALA A 649 -24.50 -7.24 7.50
N LEU A 650 -24.70 -6.54 8.64
CA LEU A 650 -24.66 -7.17 9.96
C LEU A 650 -25.69 -8.27 10.15
N PRO A 651 -26.95 -8.15 9.67
CA PRO A 651 -27.93 -9.23 9.78
C PRO A 651 -27.52 -10.54 9.08
N LEU A 652 -26.67 -10.48 8.06
CA LEU A 652 -26.17 -11.63 7.32
C LEU A 652 -25.03 -12.36 8.03
N LEU A 653 -24.45 -11.75 9.05
CA LEU A 653 -23.24 -12.21 9.76
C LEU A 653 -23.54 -12.73 11.16
N VAL A 654 -24.79 -12.75 11.58
CA VAL A 654 -25.17 -13.23 12.93
C VAL A 654 -25.21 -14.75 12.99
N ASP A 655 -24.86 -15.28 14.17
CA ASP A 655 -25.08 -16.66 14.52
C ASP A 655 -26.55 -16.94 14.92
N LYS A 656 -26.86 -18.18 15.32
CA LYS A 656 -28.19 -18.62 15.80
C LYS A 656 -28.70 -17.84 17.03
N ASP A 657 -27.81 -17.24 17.80
CA ASP A 657 -28.12 -16.47 19.01
C ASP A 657 -28.15 -14.95 18.74
N SER A 658 -28.20 -14.57 17.46
CA SER A 658 -28.15 -13.18 16.95
C SER A 658 -26.90 -12.41 17.40
N ARG A 659 -25.75 -13.08 17.44
CA ARG A 659 -24.46 -12.49 17.77
C ARG A 659 -23.58 -12.34 16.53
N VAL A 660 -22.89 -11.23 16.44
CA VAL A 660 -21.86 -10.97 15.44
C VAL A 660 -20.49 -11.21 16.06
N HIS A 661 -19.67 -11.98 15.35
CA HIS A 661 -18.32 -12.34 15.76
C HIS A 661 -17.32 -11.62 14.83
N THR A 662 -16.73 -10.54 15.31
CA THR A 662 -15.62 -9.88 14.58
C THR A 662 -14.33 -10.64 14.80
N THR A 663 -13.36 -10.44 13.91
CA THR A 663 -11.99 -10.93 14.09
C THR A 663 -11.08 -9.77 14.48
N PHE A 664 -10.42 -9.84 15.63
CA PHE A 664 -9.42 -8.87 16.06
C PHE A 664 -8.04 -9.25 15.54
N ASN A 665 -7.40 -8.39 14.76
CA ASN A 665 -6.02 -8.61 14.34
C ASN A 665 -5.06 -7.87 15.25
N ALA A 666 -4.22 -8.62 15.98
CA ALA A 666 -3.22 -8.08 16.90
C ALA A 666 -1.89 -7.69 16.22
N ALA A 667 -1.68 -8.10 14.98
CA ALA A 667 -0.43 -7.94 14.24
C ALA A 667 -0.58 -7.12 12.94
N ALA A 668 -1.65 -6.31 12.81
CA ALA A 668 -1.94 -5.58 11.57
C ALA A 668 -1.50 -4.11 11.59
N THR A 669 -1.41 -3.47 12.75
CA THR A 669 -1.14 -2.04 12.81
C THR A 669 0.30 -1.74 13.24
N ALA A 670 0.89 -0.70 12.64
CA ALA A 670 2.26 -0.30 12.98
C ALA A 670 2.37 0.36 14.37
N THR A 671 1.26 0.76 14.99
CA THR A 671 1.21 1.43 16.31
C THR A 671 0.98 0.46 17.47
N GLY A 672 0.68 -0.81 17.21
CA GLY A 672 0.29 -1.76 18.24
C GLY A 672 -1.20 -1.80 18.53
N ARG A 673 -2.02 -0.93 17.93
CA ARG A 673 -3.48 -0.99 18.08
C ARG A 673 -4.05 -2.27 17.47
N LEU A 674 -5.16 -2.76 18.04
CA LEU A 674 -5.95 -3.82 17.44
C LEU A 674 -6.71 -3.28 16.22
N SER A 675 -6.91 -4.09 15.21
CA SER A 675 -7.88 -3.82 14.15
C SER A 675 -8.99 -4.87 14.16
N SER A 676 -10.20 -4.48 13.78
CA SER A 676 -11.39 -5.34 13.71
C SER A 676 -11.75 -5.55 12.24
N VAL A 677 -11.95 -6.82 11.84
CA VAL A 677 -12.33 -7.20 10.47
C VAL A 677 -13.41 -8.27 10.50
N ASN A 678 -14.15 -8.38 9.43
CA ASN A 678 -15.16 -9.43 9.18
C ASN A 678 -16.23 -9.58 10.28
N PRO A 679 -16.99 -8.52 10.64
CA PRO A 679 -17.01 -7.15 10.12
C PRO A 679 -16.12 -6.18 10.94
N ASN A 680 -15.75 -5.03 10.34
CA ASN A 680 -15.06 -3.98 11.08
C ASN A 680 -16.04 -3.18 11.96
N LEU A 681 -16.09 -3.51 13.23
CA LEU A 681 -16.97 -2.86 14.22
C LEU A 681 -16.36 -1.58 14.81
N GLN A 682 -15.04 -1.37 14.69
CA GLN A 682 -14.35 -0.19 15.21
C GLN A 682 -14.63 1.09 14.40
N ASN A 683 -15.11 0.94 13.15
CA ASN A 683 -15.39 2.07 12.27
C ASN A 683 -16.86 2.53 12.29
N ILE A 684 -17.71 2.01 13.19
CA ILE A 684 -19.10 2.47 13.35
C ILE A 684 -19.08 3.88 13.96
N PRO A 685 -19.59 4.93 13.25
CA PRO A 685 -19.44 6.31 13.70
C PRO A 685 -20.13 6.56 15.05
N ILE A 686 -19.48 7.38 15.89
CA ILE A 686 -20.05 7.79 17.18
C ILE A 686 -20.58 9.22 17.16
N ARG A 687 -20.01 10.08 16.29
CA ARG A 687 -20.30 11.51 16.29
C ARG A 687 -21.58 11.86 15.52
N THR A 688 -21.95 11.04 14.53
CA THR A 688 -23.16 11.28 13.72
C THR A 688 -24.37 10.63 14.37
N GLU A 689 -25.55 11.25 14.22
CA GLU A 689 -26.81 10.69 14.70
C GLU A 689 -27.09 9.31 14.13
N LEU A 690 -26.89 9.15 12.80
CA LEU A 690 -27.07 7.88 12.10
C LEU A 690 -26.14 6.78 12.62
N GLY A 691 -24.91 7.12 12.96
CA GLY A 691 -23.97 6.17 13.57
C GLY A 691 -24.41 5.75 14.98
N ARG A 692 -24.93 6.70 15.78
CA ARG A 692 -25.48 6.39 17.10
C ARG A 692 -26.71 5.48 17.02
N GLU A 693 -27.53 5.62 16.02
CA GLU A 693 -28.67 4.72 15.79
C GLU A 693 -28.23 3.31 15.44
N ILE A 694 -27.18 3.13 14.62
CA ILE A 694 -26.62 1.81 14.37
C ILE A 694 -26.08 1.20 15.67
N ARG A 695 -25.43 1.99 16.54
CA ARG A 695 -24.97 1.54 17.86
C ARG A 695 -26.11 1.12 18.78
N ALA A 696 -27.29 1.68 18.63
CA ALA A 696 -28.47 1.27 19.40
C ALA A 696 -28.95 -0.16 19.08
N ALA A 697 -28.59 -0.69 17.93
CA ALA A 697 -28.88 -2.08 17.58
C ALA A 697 -28.01 -3.12 18.32
N PHE A 698 -26.89 -2.68 18.91
CA PHE A 698 -26.03 -3.54 19.72
C PHE A 698 -26.56 -3.59 21.15
N VAL A 699 -27.03 -4.78 21.56
CA VAL A 699 -27.79 -4.97 22.81
C VAL A 699 -27.21 -6.11 23.67
N ALA A 700 -27.50 -6.10 24.97
CA ALA A 700 -27.17 -7.20 25.85
C ALA A 700 -28.12 -8.40 25.67
N ALA A 701 -27.68 -9.58 26.10
CA ALA A 701 -28.55 -10.73 26.26
C ALA A 701 -29.58 -10.50 27.37
N PRO A 702 -30.73 -11.22 27.37
CA PRO A 702 -31.69 -11.15 28.48
C PRO A 702 -31.05 -11.47 29.84
N GLY A 703 -31.29 -10.62 30.85
CA GLY A 703 -30.70 -10.70 32.17
C GLY A 703 -29.27 -10.14 32.28
N PHE A 704 -28.79 -9.49 31.22
CA PHE A 704 -27.51 -8.80 31.15
C PHE A 704 -27.70 -7.32 30.81
N ARG A 705 -26.71 -6.53 31.13
CA ARG A 705 -26.55 -5.14 30.71
C ARG A 705 -25.24 -4.97 29.97
N LEU A 706 -25.16 -3.95 29.10
CA LEU A 706 -23.88 -3.56 28.53
C LEU A 706 -23.18 -2.59 29.49
N LEU A 707 -21.87 -2.77 29.64
CA LEU A 707 -20.96 -1.83 30.30
C LEU A 707 -19.94 -1.34 29.29
N SER A 708 -19.83 -0.02 29.15
CA SER A 708 -18.73 0.66 28.46
C SER A 708 -17.74 1.17 29.49
N ALA A 709 -16.46 0.90 29.25
CA ALA A 709 -15.34 1.45 30.02
C ALA A 709 -14.36 2.10 29.07
N ASP A 710 -14.21 3.43 29.13
CA ASP A 710 -13.45 4.25 28.19
C ASP A 710 -12.35 5.03 28.93
N TYR A 711 -11.13 5.05 28.40
CA TYR A 711 -10.06 5.85 28.96
C TYR A 711 -10.28 7.34 28.71
N SER A 712 -10.33 8.12 29.76
CA SER A 712 -10.52 9.57 29.68
C SER A 712 -9.25 10.27 29.20
N GLN A 713 -9.27 10.79 27.97
CA GLN A 713 -8.20 11.61 27.36
C GLN A 713 -6.80 10.97 27.45
N ILE A 714 -6.69 9.68 27.27
CA ILE A 714 -5.46 8.92 27.54
C ILE A 714 -4.23 9.47 26.79
N GLU A 715 -4.35 9.85 25.54
CA GLU A 715 -3.22 10.36 24.75
C GLU A 715 -2.69 11.70 25.27
N LEU A 716 -3.58 12.58 25.75
CA LEU A 716 -3.17 13.86 26.37
C LEU A 716 -2.57 13.63 27.76
N ARG A 717 -3.07 12.65 28.52
CA ARG A 717 -2.45 12.24 29.78
C ARG A 717 -1.06 11.67 29.55
N LEU A 718 -0.89 10.84 28.52
CA LEU A 718 0.43 10.35 28.13
C LEU A 718 1.36 11.48 27.67
N MET A 719 0.85 12.47 26.94
CA MET A 719 1.63 13.66 26.60
C MET A 719 2.12 14.39 27.85
N ALA A 720 1.26 14.57 28.86
CA ALA A 720 1.66 15.18 30.13
C ALA A 720 2.76 14.34 30.84
N HIS A 721 2.60 13.02 30.85
CA HIS A 721 3.59 12.10 31.42
C HIS A 721 4.96 12.16 30.73
N PHE A 722 4.98 12.11 29.39
CA PHE A 722 6.22 12.11 28.60
C PHE A 722 6.91 13.47 28.57
N SER A 723 6.13 14.54 28.45
CA SER A 723 6.66 15.91 28.37
C SER A 723 7.08 16.48 29.72
N GLU A 724 6.53 15.94 30.80
CA GLU A 724 6.69 16.48 32.18
C GLU A 724 6.37 17.98 32.23
N ASP A 725 5.51 18.45 31.33
CA ASP A 725 5.13 19.86 31.31
C ASP A 725 4.40 20.23 32.59
N PRO A 726 4.88 21.25 33.31
CA PRO A 726 4.32 21.57 34.63
C PRO A 726 2.85 21.93 34.61
N LEU A 727 2.38 22.61 33.54
CA LEU A 727 0.99 23.04 33.47
C LEU A 727 0.05 21.90 33.09
N LEU A 728 0.47 21.03 32.16
CA LEU A 728 -0.28 19.83 31.83
C LEU A 728 -0.35 18.89 33.01
N THR A 729 0.76 18.71 33.72
CA THR A 729 0.85 17.85 34.89
C THR A 729 -0.03 18.39 36.03
N ASP A 730 0.02 19.70 36.35
CA ASP A 730 -0.81 20.34 37.35
C ASP A 730 -2.31 20.24 37.01
N ALA A 731 -2.66 20.42 35.70
CA ALA A 731 -4.04 20.30 35.27
C ALA A 731 -4.64 18.91 35.52
N TYR A 732 -3.91 17.85 35.23
CA TYR A 732 -4.37 16.46 35.43
C TYR A 732 -4.31 16.02 36.90
N LEU A 733 -3.38 16.51 37.70
CA LEU A 733 -3.31 16.22 39.12
C LEU A 733 -4.47 16.85 39.88
N HIS A 734 -5.01 18.00 39.43
CA HIS A 734 -6.09 18.74 40.05
C HIS A 734 -7.42 18.64 39.28
N ASP A 735 -7.55 17.69 38.37
CA ASP A 735 -8.75 17.42 37.53
C ASP A 735 -9.32 18.67 36.84
N ARG A 736 -8.43 19.53 36.32
CA ARG A 736 -8.81 20.72 35.56
C ARG A 736 -9.04 20.35 34.07
N ASP A 737 -10.04 20.97 33.46
CA ASP A 737 -10.33 20.79 32.03
C ASP A 737 -9.22 21.41 31.16
N ILE A 738 -8.37 20.55 30.59
CA ILE A 738 -7.24 20.96 29.75
C ILE A 738 -7.67 21.75 28.51
N HIS A 739 -8.83 21.45 27.93
CA HIS A 739 -9.31 22.18 26.75
C HIS A 739 -9.74 23.62 27.10
N THR A 740 -10.33 23.82 28.27
CA THR A 740 -10.64 25.13 28.81
C THR A 740 -9.37 25.93 29.16
N LEU A 741 -8.38 25.28 29.78
CA LEU A 741 -7.09 25.91 30.04
C LEU A 741 -6.38 26.32 28.75
N THR A 742 -6.32 25.44 27.77
CA THR A 742 -5.71 25.74 26.45
C THR A 742 -6.44 26.89 25.74
N ALA A 743 -7.78 26.94 25.83
CA ALA A 743 -8.55 28.03 25.24
C ALA A 743 -8.22 29.38 25.90
N SER A 744 -8.09 29.40 27.20
CA SER A 744 -7.68 30.60 27.96
C SER A 744 -6.29 31.05 27.58
N GLU A 745 -5.32 30.11 27.53
CA GLU A 745 -3.92 30.42 27.35
C GLU A 745 -3.55 30.76 25.89
N VAL A 746 -4.15 30.05 24.94
CA VAL A 746 -3.81 30.18 23.49
C VAL A 746 -4.66 31.23 22.80
N PHE A 747 -5.97 31.27 23.11
CA PHE A 747 -6.90 32.21 22.49
C PHE A 747 -7.11 33.49 23.31
N GLY A 748 -6.67 33.50 24.59
CA GLY A 748 -6.83 34.66 25.48
C GLY A 748 -8.28 34.83 25.95
N VAL A 749 -9.10 33.77 25.95
CA VAL A 749 -10.50 33.81 26.38
C VAL A 749 -10.59 33.51 27.88
N PRO A 750 -11.09 34.43 28.75
CA PRO A 750 -11.28 34.16 30.15
C PRO A 750 -12.17 32.95 30.39
N ALA A 751 -11.87 32.14 31.42
CA ALA A 751 -12.62 30.93 31.73
C ALA A 751 -14.12 31.18 31.95
N GLU A 752 -14.48 32.35 32.41
CA GLU A 752 -15.86 32.81 32.65
C GLU A 752 -16.66 33.01 31.34
N ASN A 753 -15.95 33.25 30.22
CA ASN A 753 -16.54 33.46 28.89
C ASN A 753 -16.38 32.24 27.98
N MET A 754 -16.07 31.06 28.55
CA MET A 754 -15.83 29.82 27.82
C MET A 754 -17.15 29.24 27.30
N ASP A 755 -17.37 29.32 26.02
CA ASP A 755 -18.46 28.62 25.37
C ASP A 755 -18.03 27.24 24.80
N LYS A 756 -19.01 26.42 24.40
CA LYS A 756 -18.77 25.10 23.84
C LYS A 756 -17.95 25.15 22.55
N HIS A 757 -18.10 26.20 21.75
CA HIS A 757 -17.42 26.36 20.47
C HIS A 757 -15.94 26.68 20.64
N VAL A 758 -15.61 27.61 21.54
CA VAL A 758 -14.22 27.97 21.88
C VAL A 758 -13.50 26.76 22.49
N ARG A 759 -14.17 26.03 23.40
CA ARG A 759 -13.63 24.80 23.98
C ARG A 759 -13.38 23.72 22.91
N ALA A 760 -14.28 23.57 21.94
CA ALA A 760 -14.12 22.62 20.83
C ALA A 760 -12.92 22.98 19.92
N ARG A 761 -12.69 24.28 19.64
CA ARG A 761 -11.52 24.78 18.92
C ARG A 761 -10.23 24.45 19.69
N ALA A 762 -10.20 24.67 21.00
CA ALA A 762 -9.06 24.32 21.85
C ALA A 762 -8.81 22.79 21.86
N LYS A 763 -9.88 21.99 21.89
CA LYS A 763 -9.77 20.53 21.72
C LYS A 763 -9.10 20.17 20.39
N ALA A 764 -9.47 20.82 19.30
CA ALA A 764 -8.85 20.60 18.00
C ALA A 764 -7.35 20.99 17.97
N VAL A 765 -6.97 22.09 18.65
CA VAL A 765 -5.57 22.49 18.82
C VAL A 765 -4.79 21.46 19.63
N ASN A 766 -5.29 21.04 20.79
CA ASN A 766 -4.64 20.06 21.66
C ASN A 766 -4.36 18.74 20.91
N PHE A 767 -5.36 18.16 20.30
CA PHE A 767 -5.20 16.92 19.54
C PHE A 767 -4.36 17.13 18.27
N GLY A 768 -4.56 18.25 17.56
CA GLY A 768 -3.76 18.58 16.40
C GLY A 768 -2.26 18.62 16.72
N ILE A 769 -1.87 19.23 17.80
CA ILE A 769 -0.46 19.31 18.23
C ILE A 769 0.10 17.93 18.63
N VAL A 770 -0.69 17.15 19.39
CA VAL A 770 -0.33 15.76 19.70
C VAL A 770 -0.03 14.96 18.44
N TYR A 771 -0.80 15.20 17.37
CA TYR A 771 -0.63 14.52 16.09
C TYR A 771 0.35 15.22 15.13
N GLY A 772 1.03 16.28 15.57
CA GLY A 772 2.03 17.01 14.77
C GLY A 772 1.42 17.80 13.60
N ILE A 773 0.25 18.41 13.80
CA ILE A 773 -0.45 19.19 12.77
C ILE A 773 0.38 20.38 12.30
N SER A 774 0.39 20.66 11.01
CA SER A 774 0.99 21.87 10.44
C SER A 774 0.04 23.07 10.58
N ALA A 775 0.58 24.28 10.48
CA ALA A 775 -0.23 25.50 10.46
C ALA A 775 -1.27 25.50 9.33
N PHE A 776 -0.94 24.89 8.19
CA PHE A 776 -1.88 24.71 7.08
C PHE A 776 -3.04 23.76 7.46
N GLY A 777 -2.72 22.61 8.05
CA GLY A 777 -3.75 21.64 8.48
C GLY A 777 -4.64 22.20 9.59
N LEU A 778 -4.07 22.92 10.57
CA LEU A 778 -4.84 23.56 11.64
C LEU A 778 -5.75 24.67 11.10
N ALA A 779 -5.26 25.46 10.13
CA ALA A 779 -6.04 26.50 9.47
C ALA A 779 -7.26 25.91 8.76
N ALA A 780 -7.08 24.84 8.00
CA ALA A 780 -8.17 24.12 7.34
C ALA A 780 -9.19 23.54 8.33
N GLN A 781 -8.71 22.92 9.42
CA GLN A 781 -9.57 22.31 10.44
C GLN A 781 -10.43 23.31 11.23
N LEU A 782 -9.87 24.51 11.49
CA LEU A 782 -10.55 25.55 12.27
C LEU A 782 -11.28 26.58 11.42
N GLY A 783 -11.11 26.57 10.08
CA GLY A 783 -11.66 27.58 9.18
C GLY A 783 -11.07 28.98 9.40
N ILE A 784 -9.76 29.08 9.70
CA ILE A 784 -9.05 30.32 10.03
C ILE A 784 -7.88 30.58 9.07
N PRO A 785 -7.38 31.82 8.95
CA PRO A 785 -6.19 32.11 8.17
C PRO A 785 -4.96 31.36 8.69
N GLN A 786 -4.08 30.91 7.78
CA GLN A 786 -2.87 30.16 8.13
C GLN A 786 -1.93 30.91 9.09
N GLY A 787 -1.86 32.25 8.99
CA GLY A 787 -1.08 33.06 9.91
C GLY A 787 -1.60 33.01 11.35
N GLU A 788 -2.92 32.97 11.54
CA GLU A 788 -3.56 32.81 12.85
C GLU A 788 -3.31 31.42 13.41
N ALA A 789 -3.46 30.37 12.59
CA ALA A 789 -3.15 29.00 13.00
C ALA A 789 -1.67 28.84 13.42
N LYS A 790 -0.75 29.47 12.71
CA LYS A 790 0.67 29.50 13.09
C LYS A 790 0.88 30.16 14.45
N LEU A 791 0.23 31.31 14.69
CA LEU A 791 0.29 32.01 15.97
C LEU A 791 -0.24 31.16 17.14
N TYR A 792 -1.34 30.37 16.91
CA TYR A 792 -1.87 29.47 17.92
C TYR A 792 -0.89 28.34 18.27
N ILE A 793 -0.22 27.76 17.26
CA ILE A 793 0.81 26.74 17.49
C ILE A 793 2.01 27.33 18.26
N GLU A 794 2.46 28.54 17.89
CA GLU A 794 3.57 29.21 18.57
C GLU A 794 3.24 29.49 20.04
N ARG A 795 2.08 30.09 20.34
CA ARG A 795 1.61 30.34 21.71
C ARG A 795 1.43 29.06 22.51
N TYR A 796 0.94 27.98 21.88
CA TYR A 796 0.83 26.70 22.54
C TYR A 796 2.20 26.22 23.03
N PHE A 797 3.21 26.24 22.17
CA PHE A 797 4.55 25.79 22.53
C PHE A 797 5.30 26.75 23.46
N GLU A 798 5.00 28.03 23.45
CA GLU A 798 5.48 28.97 24.46
C GLU A 798 4.92 28.63 25.83
N ARG A 799 3.64 28.28 25.89
CA ARG A 799 2.96 27.96 27.15
C ARG A 799 3.29 26.57 27.65
N TYR A 800 3.29 25.59 26.74
CA TYR A 800 3.59 24.18 27.04
C TYR A 800 4.99 23.83 26.55
N SER A 801 6.00 24.44 27.13
CA SER A 801 7.41 24.31 26.69
C SER A 801 7.96 22.89 26.87
N GLY A 802 7.45 22.13 27.86
CA GLY A 802 7.77 20.72 28.05
C GLY A 802 7.34 19.85 26.87
N VAL A 803 6.17 20.14 26.29
CA VAL A 803 5.68 19.44 25.09
C VAL A 803 6.62 19.66 23.91
N ARG A 804 7.09 20.91 23.70
CA ARG A 804 8.05 21.22 22.65
C ARG A 804 9.34 20.44 22.83
N THR A 805 9.88 20.45 24.03
CA THR A 805 11.12 19.73 24.37
C THR A 805 10.98 18.22 24.12
N PHE A 806 9.84 17.62 24.49
CA PHE A 806 9.56 16.22 24.22
C PHE A 806 9.55 15.91 22.73
N ILE A 807 8.86 16.73 21.93
CA ILE A 807 8.77 16.56 20.48
C ILE A 807 10.17 16.64 19.84
N ASP A 808 10.92 17.68 20.14
CA ASP A 808 12.24 17.89 19.55
C ASP A 808 13.21 16.76 19.92
N LYS A 809 13.21 16.33 21.18
CA LYS A 809 13.99 15.18 21.68
C LYS A 809 13.60 13.87 21.00
N THR A 810 12.30 13.63 20.82
CA THR A 810 11.81 12.42 20.17
C THR A 810 12.26 12.33 18.71
N ILE A 811 12.19 13.45 17.97
CA ILE A 811 12.67 13.52 16.60
C ILE A 811 14.17 13.29 16.52
N GLU A 812 14.96 13.95 17.39
CA GLU A 812 16.41 13.82 17.44
C GLU A 812 16.84 12.39 17.76
N GLU A 813 16.21 11.76 18.75
CA GLU A 813 16.48 10.38 19.11
C GLU A 813 16.10 9.41 17.98
N THR A 814 14.97 9.65 17.31
CA THR A 814 14.53 8.85 16.15
C THR A 814 15.52 8.97 14.99
N ARG A 815 16.06 10.16 14.71
CA ARG A 815 17.12 10.33 13.70
C ARG A 815 18.38 9.53 14.05
N ARG A 816 18.74 9.50 15.31
CA ARG A 816 19.94 8.76 15.78
C ARG A 816 19.75 7.25 15.74
N THR A 817 18.55 6.74 16.03
CA THR A 817 18.28 5.30 16.20
C THR A 817 17.57 4.64 15.02
N GLY A 818 16.99 5.44 14.10
CA GLY A 818 16.14 4.95 13.01
C GLY A 818 14.78 4.42 13.47
N SER A 819 14.44 4.51 14.76
CA SER A 819 13.22 3.93 15.33
C SER A 819 12.73 4.74 16.53
N VAL A 820 11.46 4.53 16.88
CA VAL A 820 10.85 5.11 18.07
C VAL A 820 10.21 4.02 18.93
N ARG A 821 10.07 4.25 20.23
CA ARG A 821 9.54 3.25 21.18
C ARG A 821 8.38 3.80 22.01
N THR A 822 7.46 2.90 22.39
CA THR A 822 6.46 3.16 23.44
C THR A 822 7.08 3.13 24.85
N LEU A 823 6.31 3.50 25.85
CA LEU A 823 6.70 3.40 27.26
C LEU A 823 7.08 1.96 27.66
N PHE A 824 6.43 0.98 27.08
CA PHE A 824 6.67 -0.45 27.34
C PHE A 824 7.80 -1.05 26.48
N GLY A 825 8.39 -0.24 25.57
CA GLY A 825 9.50 -0.64 24.74
C GLY A 825 9.12 -1.15 23.35
N ARG A 826 7.83 -1.23 22.99
CA ARG A 826 7.40 -1.58 21.61
C ARG A 826 8.07 -0.66 20.62
N MET A 827 8.71 -1.24 19.61
CA MET A 827 9.52 -0.53 18.63
C MET A 827 8.77 -0.33 17.30
N ARG A 828 8.93 0.86 16.72
CA ARG A 828 8.52 1.14 15.35
C ARG A 828 9.66 1.75 14.55
N PRO A 829 10.14 1.12 13.48
CA PRO A 829 11.12 1.70 12.56
C PRO A 829 10.54 2.92 11.83
N ILE A 830 11.36 3.96 11.63
CA ILE A 830 11.00 5.19 10.92
C ILE A 830 12.06 5.47 9.84
N PRO A 831 12.03 4.76 8.71
CA PRO A 831 13.11 4.82 7.71
C PRO A 831 13.27 6.19 7.04
N ASP A 832 12.17 6.96 6.88
CA ASP A 832 12.17 8.24 6.15
C ASP A 832 12.49 9.45 7.03
N ILE A 833 12.96 9.27 8.26
CA ILE A 833 13.19 10.37 9.23
C ILE A 833 14.27 11.36 8.75
N GLU A 834 15.21 10.92 7.93
CA GLU A 834 16.26 11.75 7.32
C GLU A 834 16.04 12.00 5.82
N SER A 835 14.85 11.70 5.28
CA SER A 835 14.57 11.89 3.87
C SER A 835 14.79 13.35 3.43
N ARG A 836 15.44 13.53 2.28
CA ARG A 836 15.61 14.86 1.67
C ARG A 836 14.29 15.43 1.15
N ASN A 837 13.32 14.58 0.85
CA ASN A 837 11.98 15.00 0.50
C ASN A 837 11.27 15.54 1.75
N SER A 838 10.93 16.83 1.76
CA SER A 838 10.30 17.50 2.88
C SER A 838 8.96 16.89 3.30
N ASN A 839 8.17 16.38 2.34
CA ASN A 839 6.87 15.75 2.62
C ASN A 839 7.05 14.40 3.31
N GLN A 840 7.98 13.56 2.81
CA GLN A 840 8.31 12.28 3.42
C GLN A 840 8.90 12.47 4.82
N ARG A 841 9.86 13.37 4.96
CA ARG A 841 10.46 13.70 6.26
C ARG A 841 9.40 14.22 7.24
N GLY A 842 8.54 15.16 6.81
CA GLY A 842 7.46 15.68 7.66
C GLY A 842 6.45 14.61 8.07
N PHE A 843 6.16 13.64 7.20
CA PHE A 843 5.35 12.48 7.55
C PHE A 843 6.06 11.58 8.58
N ALA A 844 7.35 11.31 8.39
CA ALA A 844 8.17 10.51 9.31
C ALA A 844 8.29 11.17 10.69
N GLU A 845 8.49 12.50 10.75
CA GLU A 845 8.52 13.27 11.99
C GLU A 845 7.18 13.19 12.74
N ARG A 846 6.04 13.37 12.06
CA ARG A 846 4.71 13.16 12.67
C ARG A 846 4.53 11.74 13.19
N THR A 847 4.96 10.75 12.42
CA THR A 847 4.91 9.34 12.81
C THR A 847 5.74 9.07 14.05
N ALA A 848 6.94 9.67 14.15
CA ALA A 848 7.81 9.57 15.31
C ALA A 848 7.19 10.19 16.56
N ILE A 849 6.52 11.34 16.44
CA ILE A 849 5.84 12.02 17.57
C ILE A 849 4.64 11.20 18.06
N ASN A 850 3.83 10.68 17.14
CA ASN A 850 2.58 9.98 17.47
C ASN A 850 2.79 8.60 18.07
N THR A 851 3.83 7.89 17.65
CA THR A 851 4.03 6.48 18.02
C THR A 851 4.20 6.27 19.52
N PRO A 852 4.97 7.06 20.29
CA PRO A 852 5.05 6.91 21.74
C PRO A 852 3.69 7.04 22.44
N LEU A 853 2.85 7.95 21.99
CA LEU A 853 1.55 8.23 22.58
C LEU A 853 0.51 7.17 22.20
N GLN A 854 0.25 7.01 20.92
CA GLN A 854 -0.74 6.04 20.44
C GLN A 854 -0.34 4.59 20.75
N GLY A 855 0.95 4.26 20.59
CA GLY A 855 1.43 2.93 20.90
C GLY A 855 1.40 2.62 22.40
N THR A 856 1.70 3.58 23.25
CA THR A 856 1.56 3.39 24.70
C THR A 856 0.10 3.26 25.12
N ALA A 857 -0.82 4.05 24.53
CA ALA A 857 -2.26 3.89 24.77
C ALA A 857 -2.75 2.49 24.34
N ALA A 858 -2.27 1.99 23.20
CA ALA A 858 -2.58 0.64 22.74
C ALA A 858 -2.03 -0.45 23.67
N ASP A 859 -0.81 -0.29 24.16
CA ASP A 859 -0.22 -1.23 25.13
C ASP A 859 -0.97 -1.19 26.46
N LEU A 860 -1.41 -0.01 26.94
CA LEU A 860 -2.19 0.16 28.16
C LEU A 860 -3.53 -0.58 28.12
N ILE A 861 -4.30 -0.40 27.04
CA ILE A 861 -5.60 -1.07 26.92
C ILE A 861 -5.45 -2.59 26.80
N LYS A 862 -4.40 -3.08 26.12
CA LYS A 862 -4.09 -4.51 26.06
C LYS A 862 -3.77 -5.10 27.42
N LEU A 863 -2.97 -4.40 28.22
CA LEU A 863 -2.64 -4.81 29.58
C LEU A 863 -3.88 -4.79 30.49
N ALA A 864 -4.75 -3.78 30.33
CA ALA A 864 -6.03 -3.73 31.05
C ALA A 864 -6.92 -4.94 30.68
N MET A 865 -7.05 -5.26 29.37
CA MET A 865 -7.81 -6.42 28.89
C MET A 865 -7.32 -7.72 29.54
N ILE A 866 -5.99 -7.93 29.56
CA ILE A 866 -5.36 -9.12 30.17
C ILE A 866 -5.65 -9.17 31.67
N ALA A 867 -5.52 -8.03 32.37
CA ALA A 867 -5.74 -7.95 33.82
C ALA A 867 -7.22 -8.19 34.16
N ILE A 868 -8.15 -7.62 33.41
CA ILE A 868 -9.60 -7.80 33.59
C ILE A 868 -9.98 -9.27 33.36
N ASP A 869 -9.58 -9.86 32.24
CA ASP A 869 -9.88 -11.25 31.91
C ASP A 869 -9.41 -12.21 33.03
N LYS A 870 -8.18 -12.00 33.51
CA LYS A 870 -7.63 -12.78 34.62
C LYS A 870 -8.43 -12.61 35.93
N LYS A 871 -8.85 -11.39 36.26
CA LYS A 871 -9.64 -11.11 37.46
C LYS A 871 -11.05 -11.70 37.34
N LEU A 872 -11.70 -11.58 36.18
CA LEU A 872 -13.03 -12.16 35.94
C LEU A 872 -12.99 -13.69 36.09
N ALA A 873 -12.00 -14.34 35.48
CA ALA A 873 -11.82 -15.79 35.60
C ALA A 873 -11.51 -16.22 37.03
N GLY A 874 -10.65 -15.47 37.76
CA GLY A 874 -10.28 -15.74 39.14
C GLY A 874 -11.44 -15.64 40.12
N GLN A 875 -12.46 -14.82 39.86
CA GLN A 875 -13.66 -14.64 40.67
C GLN A 875 -14.86 -15.47 40.15
N ASN A 876 -14.69 -16.28 39.09
CA ASN A 876 -15.73 -17.06 38.42
C ASN A 876 -16.94 -16.22 38.01
N LEU A 877 -16.73 -14.96 37.56
CA LEU A 877 -17.79 -14.08 37.10
C LEU A 877 -18.24 -14.51 35.70
N LYS A 878 -19.53 -14.32 35.39
CA LYS A 878 -20.13 -14.62 34.07
C LYS A 878 -20.01 -13.48 33.09
N THR A 879 -19.55 -12.33 33.53
CA THR A 879 -19.28 -11.16 32.70
C THR A 879 -18.32 -11.52 31.58
N ARG A 880 -18.59 -10.98 30.38
CA ARG A 880 -17.79 -11.22 29.17
C ARG A 880 -17.34 -9.90 28.59
N MET A 881 -16.06 -9.81 28.25
CA MET A 881 -15.56 -8.75 27.37
C MET A 881 -15.98 -9.12 25.93
N VAL A 882 -16.67 -8.24 25.21
CA VAL A 882 -17.26 -8.57 23.89
C VAL A 882 -16.68 -7.72 22.77
N LEU A 883 -16.20 -6.50 23.04
CA LEU A 883 -15.69 -5.62 22.00
C LEU A 883 -14.61 -4.66 22.57
N GLN A 884 -13.66 -4.32 21.73
CA GLN A 884 -12.69 -3.25 21.95
C GLN A 884 -12.75 -2.27 20.77
N VAL A 885 -12.96 -0.98 21.04
CA VAL A 885 -13.10 0.08 20.04
C VAL A 885 -12.31 1.31 20.48
N HIS A 886 -11.21 1.62 19.79
CA HIS A 886 -10.29 2.69 20.16
C HIS A 886 -9.77 2.54 21.62
N ASP A 887 -10.19 3.41 22.53
CA ASP A 887 -9.79 3.40 23.93
C ASP A 887 -10.91 2.84 24.85
N GLU A 888 -11.96 2.25 24.24
CA GLU A 888 -13.17 1.74 24.90
C GLU A 888 -13.18 0.20 24.92
N LEU A 889 -13.56 -0.37 26.06
CA LEU A 889 -13.89 -1.78 26.24
C LEU A 889 -15.39 -1.94 26.49
N LEU A 890 -16.02 -2.89 25.79
CA LEU A 890 -17.43 -3.20 25.95
C LEU A 890 -17.59 -4.57 26.59
N PHE A 891 -18.43 -4.64 27.61
CA PHE A 891 -18.72 -5.85 28.35
C PHE A 891 -20.23 -6.15 28.36
N GLU A 892 -20.54 -7.45 28.44
CA GLU A 892 -21.87 -7.95 28.72
C GLU A 892 -21.88 -8.49 30.15
N VAL A 893 -22.60 -7.83 31.03
CA VAL A 893 -22.53 -8.00 32.49
C VAL A 893 -23.89 -8.49 33.01
N PRO A 894 -23.98 -9.62 33.74
CA PRO A 894 -25.16 -9.99 34.46
C PRO A 894 -25.60 -8.91 35.47
N GLU A 895 -26.92 -8.71 35.63
CA GLU A 895 -27.41 -7.64 36.51
C GLU A 895 -26.89 -7.80 37.96
N GLU A 896 -26.74 -9.05 38.43
CA GLU A 896 -26.21 -9.37 39.77
C GLU A 896 -24.70 -9.09 39.93
N GLU A 897 -23.95 -8.99 38.87
CA GLU A 897 -22.50 -8.74 38.91
C GLU A 897 -22.14 -7.24 38.76
N THR A 898 -23.12 -6.35 38.52
CA THR A 898 -22.89 -4.96 38.11
C THR A 898 -21.93 -4.20 39.04
N GLU A 899 -22.13 -4.26 40.36
CA GLU A 899 -21.28 -3.53 41.34
C GLU A 899 -19.85 -4.08 41.35
N ALA A 900 -19.72 -5.42 41.49
CA ALA A 900 -18.42 -6.09 41.52
C ALA A 900 -17.58 -5.84 40.26
N VAL A 901 -18.24 -5.90 39.09
CA VAL A 901 -17.58 -5.69 37.78
C VAL A 901 -17.20 -4.21 37.60
N THR A 902 -18.02 -3.27 38.07
CA THR A 902 -17.69 -1.85 37.98
C THR A 902 -16.38 -1.54 38.73
N GLU A 903 -16.25 -2.01 39.96
CA GLU A 903 -15.07 -1.79 40.77
C GLU A 903 -13.85 -2.51 40.15
N LEU A 904 -14.03 -3.78 39.76
CA LEU A 904 -12.98 -4.61 39.17
C LEU A 904 -12.41 -3.97 37.87
N VAL A 905 -13.28 -3.57 36.95
CA VAL A 905 -12.88 -3.00 35.64
C VAL A 905 -12.22 -1.65 35.84
N LYS A 906 -12.80 -0.77 36.68
CA LYS A 906 -12.22 0.54 36.97
C LYS A 906 -10.83 0.40 37.59
N GLU A 907 -10.70 -0.42 38.61
CA GLU A 907 -9.42 -0.67 39.30
C GLU A 907 -8.37 -1.22 38.30
N ALA A 908 -8.77 -2.18 37.47
CA ALA A 908 -7.85 -2.81 36.50
C ALA A 908 -7.40 -1.85 35.41
N MET A 909 -8.27 -0.96 34.93
CA MET A 909 -7.91 0.04 33.92
C MET A 909 -7.05 1.17 34.51
N GLU A 910 -7.42 1.69 35.65
CA GLU A 910 -6.73 2.83 36.25
C GLU A 910 -5.35 2.48 36.86
N ASN A 911 -5.16 1.23 37.28
CA ASN A 911 -3.93 0.75 37.93
C ASN A 911 -3.05 -0.16 37.06
N VAL A 912 -3.24 -0.14 35.75
CA VAL A 912 -2.40 -0.91 34.80
C VAL A 912 -0.91 -0.58 34.95
N ILE A 913 -0.62 0.70 35.13
CA ILE A 913 0.72 1.24 35.38
C ILE A 913 0.62 2.52 36.20
N GLN A 914 1.63 2.80 37.00
CA GLN A 914 1.74 4.06 37.70
C GLN A 914 2.43 5.11 36.81
N LEU A 915 1.67 6.10 36.35
CA LEU A 915 2.20 7.29 35.65
C LEU A 915 2.43 8.43 36.63
N LYS A 916 3.04 9.54 36.16
CA LYS A 916 3.21 10.78 36.94
C LYS A 916 1.90 11.52 37.18
N ILE A 917 0.88 11.17 36.42
CA ILE A 917 -0.50 11.69 36.52
C ILE A 917 -1.46 10.52 36.59
N PRO A 918 -2.67 10.68 37.18
CA PRO A 918 -3.64 9.60 37.28
C PRO A 918 -4.15 9.17 35.90
N ILE A 919 -4.34 7.87 35.70
CA ILE A 919 -5.15 7.34 34.63
C ILE A 919 -6.59 7.28 35.11
N VAL A 920 -7.55 7.68 34.29
CA VAL A 920 -8.97 7.70 34.64
C VAL A 920 -9.75 6.91 33.61
N ALA A 921 -10.64 6.04 34.05
CA ALA A 921 -11.57 5.29 33.23
C ALA A 921 -13.01 5.71 33.56
N ASP A 922 -13.74 6.10 32.51
CA ASP A 922 -15.16 6.47 32.62
C ASP A 922 -16.01 5.23 32.33
N LEU A 923 -16.87 4.83 33.26
CA LEU A 923 -17.72 3.64 33.16
C LEU A 923 -19.19 4.06 33.07
N SER A 924 -19.92 3.43 32.12
CA SER A 924 -21.35 3.67 31.96
C SER A 924 -22.10 2.39 31.56
N PHE A 925 -23.32 2.21 32.12
CA PHE A 925 -24.19 1.08 31.82
C PHE A 925 -25.34 1.53 30.91
N GLY A 926 -25.74 0.62 30.01
CA GLY A 926 -26.88 0.82 29.14
C GLY A 926 -27.53 -0.49 28.72
N ASN A 927 -28.72 -0.39 28.13
CA ASN A 927 -29.36 -1.54 27.51
C ASN A 927 -28.86 -1.78 26.07
N ASN A 928 -28.23 -0.78 25.49
CA ASN A 928 -27.62 -0.83 24.19
C ASN A 928 -26.37 0.08 24.17
N TRP A 929 -25.57 -0.02 23.13
CA TRP A 929 -24.30 0.68 23.03
C TRP A 929 -24.42 2.20 22.85
N ARG A 930 -25.54 2.72 22.30
CA ARG A 930 -25.77 4.16 22.16
C ARG A 930 -25.98 4.82 23.52
N ASP A 931 -26.76 4.19 24.41
CA ASP A 931 -27.26 4.81 25.64
C ASP A 931 -26.21 4.92 26.74
N MET A 932 -24.99 4.45 26.47
CA MET A 932 -23.84 4.50 27.38
C MET A 932 -22.96 5.75 27.18
N LYS A 933 -23.29 6.64 26.25
CA LYS A 933 -22.50 7.87 25.97
C LYS A 933 -23.37 9.10 25.91
#